data_97febfae96d6dc43ca8b39637966bb84
#
_entry.id   97febfae96d6dc43ca8b39637966bb84
#
_cell.length_a   1.000
_cell.length_b   1.000
_cell.length_c   1.000
_cell.angle_alpha   90.00
_cell.angle_beta   90.00
_cell.angle_gamma   90.00
#
_symmetry.space_group_name_H-M   'P 1'
#
loop_
_entity.id
_entity.type
_entity.pdbx_description
1 polymer ?
#
loop_
_entity_poly.entity_id
_entity_poly.type
_entity_poly.pdbx_seq_one_letter_code
_entity_poly.pdbx_strand_id
1 'polypeptide(L)'
;MDPYISEIPAPPRREDWLFLQELQQPEQRCLHWTRTDTEVPPNHLDLKPGLSLAVDFPDAEGLLETAIEDFRRLLTLTELPGNGPVPCRFLQEDTGTNESYHLQVNADGITLSAKDTEGLRRGIYFLEDQLTGASGPALPFTDHHRSPWLRNRISRCFFGPIKRPPFNRDELLDDMDYYPDEYLNRLAHEGINGLWLTIVFRELAQTSFTKRDPLAEKRLEKLRRTVEQCRRYGIKTWLFSIEPRNLALDDPLLLENPEFGGAFAYTGNRCFCPSSEKGRQYLYESVFDIFSQVPHLGGLINISHGERATTCLSSIPATDEGPVECPRCSKIPKWQIHHHSTGAMIKGIKAANPDAELISWLYQPQPVPERGAWTYELARHLPEGVILQYNFESGACRKQLSRARLGGDYWLSYVGPSHSFSRVAEGVTNTQGELSAKIQVGCSHEVATVPFVSVPGLLFQKYQAMKKHGCSHVMQCWYFGNYPGIMNRAAGMLAFSNLEESEQDFLVELARPHWGQHAETVAEAWRLFSEAYSEYPLSNDMQYYGPMHAGVVWPLHLKIELAPLAPTWKPDYPPSGDSIGECLENHTLEEALLLAGRMQRKFDEGLLLLRDLRDAFRDDRERLLDLGVAEALGLQFRSAHNIFEFYWLRRELYFAANGQKAGLLEQMRQLVLAEIRNSADMILLCQKDSRLGFHSEAEAHQYCESRLVWRQKLLQNLLDTDFPAFEQAIAKGTPLPQSDFYAQTPTYRLNSGWQGDEHTRWQIERLENDDLRVTFEGKDLPYEYDTFAFNCVDATGTTFPWMITIYKNETVYQLHPLAECNVNRNGDTRTVTFLLPSLLWNRDPRIEPRFVYIYRTVGAHDDPTPAFRYDWPPHEQFPRIRLNIYNYQGNFCGKLIG
;
A
#
# COMPACT_ATOMS: atom_id res chain seq x y z
N MET A 1 -6.12 -24.15 14.26
CA MET A 1 -6.86 -23.05 13.61
C MET A 1 -8.09 -22.81 14.47
N ASP A 2 -8.36 -21.59 14.88
CA ASP A 2 -9.53 -21.28 15.71
C ASP A 2 -10.79 -21.74 14.96
N PRO A 3 -11.73 -22.48 15.60
CA PRO A 3 -12.95 -22.96 14.97
C PRO A 3 -13.74 -21.84 14.29
N TYR A 4 -13.76 -20.66 14.88
CA TYR A 4 -14.46 -19.49 14.37
C TYR A 4 -13.92 -19.01 13.02
N ILE A 5 -12.61 -18.94 12.83
CA ILE A 5 -12.00 -18.55 11.55
C ILE A 5 -12.20 -19.61 10.49
N SER A 6 -12.31 -20.89 10.88
CA SER A 6 -12.56 -21.98 9.94
C SER A 6 -13.98 -21.96 9.34
N GLU A 7 -14.91 -21.21 9.95
CA GLU A 7 -16.29 -21.04 9.47
C GLU A 7 -16.44 -19.89 8.47
N ILE A 8 -15.42 -19.02 8.33
CA ILE A 8 -15.45 -17.92 7.37
C ILE A 8 -15.47 -18.50 5.94
N PRO A 9 -16.46 -18.17 5.11
CA PRO A 9 -16.52 -18.65 3.74
C PRO A 9 -15.25 -18.33 2.96
N ALA A 10 -14.75 -19.29 2.19
CA ALA A 10 -13.60 -19.06 1.32
C ALA A 10 -13.91 -17.97 0.29
N PRO A 11 -12.94 -17.13 -0.05
CA PRO A 11 -13.10 -16.16 -1.13
C PRO A 11 -13.15 -16.86 -2.49
N PRO A 12 -13.63 -16.17 -3.55
CA PRO A 12 -13.51 -16.65 -4.93
C PRO A 12 -12.08 -17.07 -5.25
N ARG A 13 -11.92 -18.20 -5.93
CA ARG A 13 -10.60 -18.66 -6.39
C ARG A 13 -10.15 -17.81 -7.58
N ARG A 14 -8.87 -17.85 -7.89
CA ARG A 14 -8.26 -17.05 -8.96
C ARG A 14 -8.94 -17.28 -10.33
N GLU A 15 -9.32 -18.53 -10.61
CA GLU A 15 -10.02 -18.89 -11.84
C GLU A 15 -11.42 -18.28 -11.96
N ASP A 16 -12.00 -17.88 -10.82
CA ASP A 16 -13.34 -17.32 -10.71
C ASP A 16 -13.33 -15.76 -10.63
N TRP A 17 -12.18 -15.09 -10.81
CA TRP A 17 -12.09 -13.62 -10.77
C TRP A 17 -12.64 -13.01 -12.07
N LEU A 18 -13.89 -12.60 -12.06
CA LEU A 18 -14.57 -12.06 -13.24
C LEU A 18 -13.95 -10.80 -13.80
N PHE A 19 -13.37 -9.94 -12.95
CA PHE A 19 -12.70 -8.71 -13.41
C PHE A 19 -11.53 -8.99 -14.35
N LEU A 20 -10.91 -10.17 -14.32
CA LEU A 20 -9.87 -10.55 -15.29
C LEU A 20 -10.43 -10.68 -16.70
N GLN A 21 -11.64 -11.24 -16.82
CA GLN A 21 -12.32 -11.36 -18.12
C GLN A 21 -12.75 -9.98 -18.63
N GLU A 22 -13.18 -9.10 -17.72
CA GLU A 22 -13.56 -7.72 -18.04
C GLU A 22 -12.37 -6.87 -18.53
N LEU A 23 -11.18 -7.06 -17.94
CA LEU A 23 -9.94 -6.39 -18.36
C LEU A 23 -9.43 -6.84 -19.75
N GLN A 24 -9.90 -7.98 -20.26
CA GLN A 24 -9.61 -8.45 -21.61
C GLN A 24 -10.57 -7.89 -22.67
N GLN A 25 -11.58 -7.13 -22.25
CA GLN A 25 -12.56 -6.52 -23.16
C GLN A 25 -12.24 -5.04 -23.37
N PRO A 26 -12.50 -4.50 -24.58
CA PRO A 26 -12.43 -3.07 -24.82
C PRO A 26 -13.24 -2.28 -23.80
N GLU A 27 -12.72 -1.13 -23.38
CA GLU A 27 -13.50 -0.20 -22.57
C GLU A 27 -14.74 0.26 -23.34
N GLN A 28 -15.89 0.19 -22.67
CA GLN A 28 -17.11 0.73 -23.24
C GLN A 28 -17.06 2.27 -23.15
N ARG A 29 -16.75 2.93 -24.25
CA ARG A 29 -16.76 4.39 -24.35
C ARG A 29 -18.16 4.88 -24.74
N CYS A 30 -18.65 5.89 -24.04
CA CYS A 30 -19.91 6.56 -24.33
C CYS A 30 -19.65 8.04 -24.60
N LEU A 31 -20.31 8.59 -25.62
CA LEU A 31 -20.33 10.04 -25.88
C LEU A 31 -21.55 10.66 -25.19
N HIS A 32 -21.34 11.67 -24.39
CA HIS A 32 -22.39 12.40 -23.68
C HIS A 32 -22.70 13.74 -24.34
N TRP A 33 -22.70 13.77 -25.67
CA TRP A 33 -23.02 14.97 -26.42
C TRP A 33 -24.51 15.35 -26.26
N THR A 34 -24.76 16.55 -25.76
CA THR A 34 -26.11 17.07 -25.49
C THR A 34 -26.58 18.06 -26.55
N ARG A 35 -25.68 18.55 -27.43
CA ARG A 35 -25.92 19.58 -28.46
C ARG A 35 -25.56 19.08 -29.84
N THR A 36 -26.35 18.18 -30.38
CA THR A 36 -26.10 17.64 -31.73
C THR A 36 -26.58 18.56 -32.85
N ASP A 37 -27.62 19.38 -32.61
CA ASP A 37 -28.31 20.21 -33.65
C ASP A 37 -28.16 21.72 -33.47
N THR A 38 -27.35 22.20 -32.53
CA THR A 38 -27.16 23.63 -32.25
C THR A 38 -26.17 24.29 -33.23
N GLU A 39 -26.27 25.63 -33.39
CA GLU A 39 -25.27 26.44 -34.07
C GLU A 39 -23.91 26.27 -33.41
N VAL A 40 -22.85 26.15 -34.22
CA VAL A 40 -21.47 26.06 -33.72
C VAL A 40 -21.11 27.38 -33.01
N PRO A 41 -20.63 27.32 -31.77
CA PRO A 41 -20.22 28.52 -31.04
C PRO A 41 -19.11 29.30 -31.78
N PRO A 42 -19.03 30.63 -31.62
CA PRO A 42 -17.92 31.39 -32.15
C PRO A 42 -16.56 30.82 -31.66
N ASN A 43 -15.55 30.87 -32.53
CA ASN A 43 -14.22 30.33 -32.27
C ASN A 43 -14.18 28.80 -31.97
N HIS A 44 -15.09 28.04 -32.60
CA HIS A 44 -15.07 26.59 -32.60
C HIS A 44 -14.96 26.06 -34.04
N LEU A 45 -14.29 24.91 -34.17
CA LEU A 45 -14.26 24.13 -35.41
C LEU A 45 -15.50 23.25 -35.49
N ASP A 46 -16.26 23.41 -36.59
CA ASP A 46 -17.44 22.55 -36.85
C ASP A 46 -17.00 21.17 -37.34
N LEU A 47 -17.33 20.14 -36.60
CA LEU A 47 -17.02 18.75 -36.95
C LEU A 47 -18.17 18.03 -37.68
N LYS A 48 -19.36 18.63 -37.79
CA LYS A 48 -20.55 18.00 -38.41
C LYS A 48 -20.29 17.54 -39.85
N PRO A 49 -19.47 18.27 -40.67
CA PRO A 49 -19.17 17.81 -42.02
C PRO A 49 -18.33 16.54 -42.09
N GLY A 50 -17.77 16.11 -40.94
CA GLY A 50 -16.90 14.94 -40.83
C GLY A 50 -15.42 15.23 -40.96
N LEU A 51 -14.62 14.37 -40.36
CA LEU A 51 -13.16 14.47 -40.31
C LEU A 51 -12.49 13.59 -41.37
N SER A 52 -11.41 14.08 -41.99
CA SER A 52 -10.49 13.28 -42.80
C SER A 52 -9.14 13.17 -42.09
N LEU A 53 -8.80 11.94 -41.64
CA LEU A 53 -7.56 11.67 -40.94
C LEU A 53 -6.41 11.39 -41.93
N ALA A 54 -5.34 12.17 -41.83
CA ALA A 54 -4.07 11.97 -42.51
C ALA A 54 -2.95 11.75 -41.48
N VAL A 55 -2.21 10.66 -41.64
CA VAL A 55 -1.10 10.31 -40.73
C VAL A 55 0.21 10.38 -41.53
N ASP A 56 0.89 11.52 -41.39
CA ASP A 56 2.17 11.83 -42.04
C ASP A 56 3.34 11.73 -41.01
N PHE A 57 3.23 10.77 -40.09
CA PHE A 57 4.23 10.50 -39.06
C PHE A 57 4.92 9.16 -39.36
N PRO A 58 6.28 9.09 -39.32
CA PRO A 58 7.00 7.84 -39.58
C PRO A 58 6.83 6.88 -38.39
N ASP A 59 6.29 5.70 -38.67
CA ASP A 59 6.11 4.62 -37.69
C ASP A 59 6.61 3.28 -38.27
N ALA A 60 7.91 3.16 -38.44
CA ALA A 60 8.53 2.00 -39.08
C ALA A 60 8.32 0.68 -38.30
N GLU A 61 8.07 0.77 -36.99
CA GLU A 61 7.87 -0.37 -36.11
C GLU A 61 6.39 -0.66 -35.80
N GLY A 62 5.45 0.15 -36.29
CA GLY A 62 4.01 -0.01 -36.06
C GLY A 62 3.57 0.28 -34.62
N LEU A 63 4.34 1.05 -33.87
CA LEU A 63 4.06 1.32 -32.47
C LEU A 63 2.83 2.20 -32.23
N LEU A 64 2.44 3.00 -33.22
CA LEU A 64 1.26 3.89 -33.16
C LEU A 64 -0.04 3.22 -33.61
N GLU A 65 0.04 2.00 -34.17
CA GLU A 65 -1.14 1.32 -34.73
C GLU A 65 -2.30 1.26 -33.72
N THR A 66 -2.03 0.87 -32.48
CA THR A 66 -3.06 0.76 -31.41
C THR A 66 -3.73 2.10 -31.13
N ALA A 67 -2.98 3.18 -30.99
CA ALA A 67 -3.54 4.52 -30.73
C ALA A 67 -4.34 5.07 -31.91
N ILE A 68 -3.88 4.83 -33.14
CA ILE A 68 -4.59 5.26 -34.35
C ILE A 68 -5.88 4.46 -34.54
N GLU A 69 -5.88 3.16 -34.24
CA GLU A 69 -7.08 2.32 -34.28
C GLU A 69 -8.12 2.75 -33.26
N ASP A 70 -7.69 3.11 -32.04
CA ASP A 70 -8.58 3.63 -31.00
C ASP A 70 -9.19 4.95 -31.38
N PHE A 71 -8.41 5.86 -31.94
CA PHE A 71 -8.92 7.12 -32.45
C PHE A 71 -9.96 6.91 -33.56
N ARG A 72 -9.72 6.01 -34.51
CA ARG A 72 -10.69 5.63 -35.54
C ARG A 72 -11.96 5.02 -34.94
N ARG A 73 -11.83 4.20 -33.92
CA ARG A 73 -12.93 3.59 -33.16
C ARG A 73 -13.78 4.69 -32.50
N LEU A 74 -13.13 5.67 -31.85
CA LEU A 74 -13.82 6.83 -31.28
C LEU A 74 -14.57 7.66 -32.35
N LEU A 75 -13.93 7.93 -33.50
CA LEU A 75 -14.60 8.64 -34.61
C LEU A 75 -15.85 7.89 -35.09
N THR A 76 -15.84 6.57 -35.07
CA THR A 76 -17.03 5.79 -35.42
C THR A 76 -18.17 5.99 -34.42
N LEU A 77 -17.86 6.14 -33.13
CA LEU A 77 -18.87 6.42 -32.09
C LEU A 77 -19.48 7.80 -32.20
N THR A 78 -18.81 8.76 -32.84
CA THR A 78 -19.33 10.12 -33.03
C THR A 78 -20.49 10.17 -34.07
N GLU A 79 -20.68 9.11 -34.86
CA GLU A 79 -21.62 9.05 -35.98
C GLU A 79 -21.41 10.15 -37.03
N LEU A 80 -20.30 10.87 -36.99
CA LEU A 80 -19.93 11.86 -37.97
C LEU A 80 -19.57 11.20 -39.33
N PRO A 81 -19.78 11.89 -40.48
CA PRO A 81 -19.37 11.37 -41.77
C PRO A 81 -17.89 11.00 -41.81
N GLY A 82 -17.55 9.76 -42.14
CA GLY A 82 -16.17 9.38 -42.43
C GLY A 82 -15.65 10.05 -43.69
N ASN A 83 -14.37 10.42 -43.73
CA ASN A 83 -13.74 11.12 -44.85
C ASN A 83 -14.41 12.46 -45.24
N GLY A 84 -14.86 13.23 -44.22
CA GLY A 84 -15.40 14.55 -44.37
C GLY A 84 -14.34 15.59 -44.78
N PRO A 85 -14.77 16.85 -45.05
CA PRO A 85 -13.86 17.91 -45.54
C PRO A 85 -12.96 18.51 -44.45
N VAL A 86 -13.21 18.25 -43.15
CA VAL A 86 -12.39 18.80 -42.05
C VAL A 86 -11.11 18.01 -41.90
N PRO A 87 -9.93 18.60 -42.18
CA PRO A 87 -8.67 17.83 -42.06
C PRO A 87 -8.29 17.63 -40.61
N CYS A 88 -7.82 16.40 -40.31
CA CYS A 88 -7.16 16.03 -39.07
C CYS A 88 -5.79 15.43 -39.44
N ARG A 89 -4.70 16.10 -39.11
CA ARG A 89 -3.36 15.75 -39.57
C ARG A 89 -2.47 15.39 -38.37
N PHE A 90 -1.78 14.26 -38.46
CA PHE A 90 -0.74 13.83 -37.53
C PHE A 90 0.63 13.95 -38.17
N LEU A 91 1.51 14.78 -37.61
CA LEU A 91 2.78 15.20 -38.23
C LEU A 91 3.98 14.95 -37.31
N GLN A 92 5.15 14.76 -37.91
CA GLN A 92 6.39 14.79 -37.17
C GLN A 92 7.00 16.20 -37.18
N GLU A 93 7.16 16.77 -35.99
CA GLU A 93 7.80 18.06 -35.77
C GLU A 93 8.62 18.04 -34.48
N ASP A 94 9.64 18.89 -34.37
CA ASP A 94 10.39 18.99 -33.09
C ASP A 94 9.59 19.78 -32.07
N THR A 95 8.98 19.08 -31.14
CA THR A 95 8.23 19.62 -30.01
C THR A 95 9.06 19.77 -28.73
N GLY A 96 10.38 19.56 -28.81
CA GLY A 96 11.32 19.73 -27.72
C GLY A 96 11.66 18.43 -26.99
N THR A 97 11.01 18.13 -25.88
CA THR A 97 11.31 16.94 -25.07
C THR A 97 10.60 15.68 -25.59
N ASN A 98 11.05 14.52 -25.15
CA ASN A 98 10.34 13.27 -25.42
C ASN A 98 8.94 13.27 -24.81
N GLU A 99 7.98 12.58 -25.42
CA GLU A 99 6.56 12.56 -25.09
C GLU A 99 5.86 13.94 -25.18
N SER A 100 6.54 15.00 -25.70
CA SER A 100 5.87 16.28 -25.94
C SER A 100 5.07 16.26 -27.24
N TYR A 101 3.99 17.03 -27.25
CA TYR A 101 3.13 17.22 -28.43
C TYR A 101 2.59 18.63 -28.51
N HIS A 102 2.20 18.98 -29.74
CA HIS A 102 1.52 20.24 -30.05
C HIS A 102 0.21 19.95 -30.73
N LEU A 103 -0.92 20.31 -30.12
CA LEU A 103 -2.26 20.20 -30.66
C LEU A 103 -2.78 21.57 -30.99
N GLN A 104 -3.06 21.80 -32.28
CA GLN A 104 -3.67 23.01 -32.79
C GLN A 104 -5.04 22.71 -33.39
N VAL A 105 -6.07 23.41 -32.95
CA VAL A 105 -7.43 23.40 -33.51
C VAL A 105 -7.78 24.80 -33.95
N ASN A 106 -8.03 25.00 -35.22
CA ASN A 106 -8.37 26.30 -35.80
C ASN A 106 -9.42 26.14 -36.91
N ALA A 107 -9.71 27.22 -37.66
CA ALA A 107 -10.70 27.19 -38.74
C ALA A 107 -10.32 26.28 -39.92
N ASP A 108 -9.02 25.95 -40.08
CA ASP A 108 -8.52 25.10 -41.17
C ASP A 108 -8.54 23.62 -40.82
N GLY A 109 -8.79 23.26 -39.54
CA GLY A 109 -8.86 21.88 -39.05
C GLY A 109 -8.07 21.60 -37.78
N ILE A 110 -7.67 20.32 -37.62
CA ILE A 110 -6.92 19.82 -36.49
C ILE A 110 -5.52 19.43 -36.98
N THR A 111 -4.50 19.92 -36.28
CA THR A 111 -3.11 19.51 -36.48
C THR A 111 -2.55 19.03 -35.15
N LEU A 112 -2.05 17.79 -35.13
CA LEU A 112 -1.33 17.22 -33.99
C LEU A 112 0.08 16.88 -34.44
N SER A 113 1.09 17.48 -33.81
CA SER A 113 2.49 17.23 -34.11
C SER A 113 3.25 16.76 -32.87
N ALA A 114 4.25 15.92 -33.08
CA ALA A 114 5.13 15.41 -32.02
C ALA A 114 6.51 15.06 -32.56
N LYS A 115 7.51 15.07 -31.68
CA LYS A 115 8.88 14.68 -32.01
C LYS A 115 9.04 13.16 -32.16
N ASP A 116 8.36 12.40 -31.30
CA ASP A 116 8.46 10.95 -31.19
C ASP A 116 7.10 10.26 -31.13
N THR A 117 7.11 8.92 -31.27
CA THR A 117 5.89 8.09 -31.26
C THR A 117 5.09 8.28 -29.97
N GLU A 118 5.75 8.41 -28.83
CA GLU A 118 5.06 8.54 -27.55
C GLU A 118 4.44 9.93 -27.37
N GLY A 119 5.06 10.98 -27.88
CA GLY A 119 4.45 12.31 -27.95
C GLY A 119 3.20 12.30 -28.80
N LEU A 120 3.25 11.67 -29.99
CA LEU A 120 2.06 11.56 -30.83
C LEU A 120 0.95 10.74 -30.18
N ARG A 121 1.27 9.61 -29.54
CA ARG A 121 0.33 8.79 -28.78
C ARG A 121 -0.37 9.61 -27.69
N ARG A 122 0.39 10.35 -26.87
CA ARG A 122 -0.19 11.22 -25.82
C ARG A 122 -1.08 12.30 -26.39
N GLY A 123 -0.67 12.88 -27.49
CA GLY A 123 -1.48 13.88 -28.20
C GLY A 123 -2.79 13.31 -28.75
N ILE A 124 -2.77 12.08 -29.31
CA ILE A 124 -3.97 11.38 -29.77
C ILE A 124 -4.94 11.19 -28.59
N TYR A 125 -4.48 10.63 -27.47
CA TYR A 125 -5.33 10.43 -26.29
C TYR A 125 -5.86 11.74 -25.70
N PHE A 126 -5.06 12.81 -25.72
CA PHE A 126 -5.54 14.12 -25.32
C PHE A 126 -6.61 14.67 -26.28
N LEU A 127 -6.45 14.48 -27.59
CA LEU A 127 -7.47 14.85 -28.58
C LEU A 127 -8.76 14.04 -28.39
N GLU A 128 -8.66 12.76 -28.08
CA GLU A 128 -9.82 11.94 -27.73
C GLU A 128 -10.58 12.51 -26.53
N ASP A 129 -9.86 12.90 -25.47
CA ASP A 129 -10.45 13.52 -24.28
C ASP A 129 -11.12 14.88 -24.61
N GLN A 130 -10.57 15.67 -25.52
CA GLN A 130 -11.20 16.91 -25.99
C GLN A 130 -12.51 16.61 -26.77
N LEU A 131 -12.51 15.58 -27.59
CA LEU A 131 -13.72 15.16 -28.34
C LEU A 131 -14.80 14.60 -27.42
N THR A 132 -14.44 13.72 -26.48
CA THR A 132 -15.41 13.12 -25.53
C THR A 132 -15.93 14.13 -24.53
N GLY A 133 -15.11 15.09 -24.12
CA GLY A 133 -15.46 16.16 -23.20
C GLY A 133 -16.25 17.32 -23.84
N ALA A 134 -16.34 17.37 -25.17
CA ALA A 134 -17.11 18.36 -25.87
C ALA A 134 -18.63 18.20 -25.61
N SER A 135 -19.38 19.28 -25.69
CA SER A 135 -20.85 19.22 -25.55
C SER A 135 -21.59 18.79 -26.82
N GLY A 136 -20.86 18.63 -27.93
CA GLY A 136 -21.40 18.26 -29.25
C GLY A 136 -20.26 18.25 -30.28
N PRO A 137 -20.63 18.13 -31.60
CA PRO A 137 -19.68 17.99 -32.71
C PRO A 137 -18.95 19.29 -33.05
N ALA A 138 -18.32 19.92 -32.07
CA ALA A 138 -17.52 21.14 -32.23
C ALA A 138 -16.41 21.21 -31.21
N LEU A 139 -15.21 21.62 -31.62
CA LEU A 139 -14.05 21.82 -30.73
C LEU A 139 -13.69 23.30 -30.65
N PRO A 140 -13.37 23.84 -29.48
CA PRO A 140 -12.87 25.20 -29.34
C PRO A 140 -11.54 25.37 -30.08
N PHE A 141 -11.30 26.53 -30.67
CA PHE A 141 -9.96 26.85 -31.18
C PHE A 141 -8.95 26.85 -30.05
N THR A 142 -7.91 26.07 -30.21
CA THR A 142 -6.88 25.86 -29.18
C THR A 142 -5.51 25.75 -29.81
N ASP A 143 -4.51 26.06 -28.98
CA ASP A 143 -3.08 25.95 -29.31
C ASP A 143 -2.39 25.41 -28.05
N HIS A 144 -2.32 24.07 -27.93
CA HIS A 144 -1.81 23.38 -26.76
C HIS A 144 -0.42 22.78 -27.03
N HIS A 145 0.59 23.33 -26.41
CA HIS A 145 1.91 22.73 -26.36
C HIS A 145 2.09 22.07 -24.99
N ARG A 146 2.17 20.74 -24.93
CA ARG A 146 2.26 19.98 -23.68
C ARG A 146 3.52 19.10 -23.64
N SER A 147 4.19 19.12 -22.51
CA SER A 147 5.37 18.30 -22.22
C SER A 147 5.28 17.71 -20.81
N PRO A 148 5.65 16.45 -20.62
CA PRO A 148 5.64 15.88 -19.28
C PRO A 148 6.81 16.43 -18.45
N TRP A 149 6.53 16.83 -17.22
CA TRP A 149 7.58 17.15 -16.24
C TRP A 149 8.01 15.91 -15.46
N LEU A 150 7.17 14.82 -15.46
CA LEU A 150 7.52 13.48 -14.96
C LEU A 150 7.83 12.56 -16.13
N ARG A 151 9.10 12.23 -16.33
CA ARG A 151 9.58 11.39 -17.43
C ARG A 151 9.11 9.94 -17.32
N ASN A 152 9.21 9.34 -16.14
CA ASN A 152 8.76 7.99 -15.87
C ASN A 152 7.57 7.99 -14.91
N ARG A 153 6.48 7.32 -15.31
CA ARG A 153 5.23 7.14 -14.56
C ARG A 153 4.97 5.64 -14.48
N ILE A 154 5.59 5.02 -13.44
CA ILE A 154 5.74 3.57 -13.36
C ILE A 154 4.69 2.99 -12.42
N SER A 155 3.87 2.08 -12.92
CA SER A 155 2.86 1.33 -12.19
C SER A 155 3.19 -0.17 -12.18
N ARG A 156 2.23 -1.02 -11.86
CA ARG A 156 2.33 -2.48 -11.80
C ARG A 156 1.03 -3.11 -12.29
N CYS A 157 1.10 -4.37 -12.72
CA CYS A 157 -0.09 -5.17 -12.99
C CYS A 157 -0.94 -5.29 -11.69
N PHE A 158 -2.22 -4.93 -11.77
CA PHE A 158 -3.16 -4.93 -10.64
C PHE A 158 -3.30 -6.32 -10.00
N PHE A 159 -3.29 -7.37 -10.80
CA PHE A 159 -3.43 -8.76 -10.37
C PHE A 159 -2.12 -9.56 -10.49
N GLY A 160 -1.01 -8.85 -10.64
CA GLY A 160 0.32 -9.48 -10.69
C GLY A 160 0.65 -10.18 -9.37
N PRO A 161 1.23 -11.39 -9.42
CA PRO A 161 1.46 -12.20 -8.24
C PRO A 161 2.62 -11.69 -7.40
N ILE A 162 2.64 -12.11 -6.14
CA ILE A 162 3.75 -11.85 -5.25
C ILE A 162 4.50 -13.15 -4.99
N LYS A 163 5.82 -13.14 -5.23
CA LYS A 163 6.69 -14.30 -5.01
C LYS A 163 7.04 -14.44 -3.52
N ARG A 164 6.01 -14.72 -2.71
CA ARG A 164 6.11 -15.00 -1.26
C ARG A 164 4.98 -15.93 -0.81
N PRO A 165 5.10 -16.56 0.37
CA PRO A 165 3.98 -17.29 0.96
C PRO A 165 2.70 -16.42 1.07
N PRO A 166 1.49 -17.03 0.99
CA PRO A 166 1.25 -18.48 0.90
C PRO A 166 1.33 -19.03 -0.52
N PHE A 167 1.28 -18.21 -1.58
CA PHE A 167 1.12 -18.68 -2.95
C PHE A 167 2.44 -18.89 -3.70
N ASN A 168 3.47 -18.12 -3.40
CA ASN A 168 4.81 -18.18 -4.02
C ASN A 168 4.78 -18.20 -5.57
N ARG A 169 3.88 -17.44 -6.19
CA ARG A 169 3.73 -17.43 -7.65
C ARG A 169 4.83 -16.62 -8.30
N ASP A 170 5.46 -17.20 -9.31
CA ASP A 170 6.44 -16.52 -10.15
C ASP A 170 5.77 -16.03 -11.43
N GLU A 171 5.62 -14.72 -11.58
CA GLU A 171 5.00 -14.09 -12.75
C GLU A 171 5.61 -14.55 -14.08
N LEU A 172 6.91 -14.81 -14.10
CA LEU A 172 7.65 -15.23 -15.30
C LEU A 172 7.55 -16.74 -15.59
N LEU A 173 7.00 -17.54 -14.66
CA LEU A 173 6.77 -18.99 -14.85
C LEU A 173 5.30 -19.36 -14.92
N ASP A 174 4.42 -18.51 -14.38
CA ASP A 174 2.98 -18.71 -14.38
C ASP A 174 2.42 -18.61 -15.82
N ASP A 175 1.44 -19.44 -16.15
CA ASP A 175 0.83 -19.47 -17.48
C ASP A 175 -0.18 -18.34 -17.73
N MET A 176 -0.56 -17.58 -16.68
CA MET A 176 -1.48 -16.44 -16.82
C MET A 176 -0.84 -15.32 -17.65
N ASP A 177 -1.64 -14.73 -18.54
CA ASP A 177 -1.33 -13.45 -19.17
C ASP A 177 -1.68 -12.31 -18.21
N TYR A 178 -0.64 -11.61 -17.72
CA TYR A 178 -0.78 -10.47 -16.82
C TYR A 178 -0.90 -9.14 -17.55
N TYR A 179 -0.73 -9.14 -18.86
CA TYR A 179 -0.66 -7.93 -19.69
C TYR A 179 -1.55 -8.04 -20.93
N PRO A 180 -2.86 -8.38 -20.77
CA PRO A 180 -3.74 -8.47 -21.92
C PRO A 180 -3.84 -7.10 -22.62
N ASP A 181 -4.00 -7.12 -23.92
CA ASP A 181 -3.95 -5.94 -24.79
C ASP A 181 -4.90 -4.81 -24.33
N GLU A 182 -6.14 -5.12 -24.01
CA GLU A 182 -7.11 -4.10 -23.61
C GLU A 182 -6.79 -3.51 -22.21
N TYR A 183 -6.17 -4.29 -21.32
CA TYR A 183 -5.69 -3.77 -20.05
C TYR A 183 -4.52 -2.79 -20.25
N LEU A 184 -3.55 -3.13 -21.10
CA LEU A 184 -2.44 -2.23 -21.45
C LEU A 184 -2.95 -0.96 -22.12
N ASN A 185 -3.95 -1.10 -22.99
CA ASN A 185 -4.57 0.02 -23.67
C ASN A 185 -5.22 1.03 -22.69
N ARG A 186 -5.97 0.53 -21.70
CA ARG A 186 -6.54 1.38 -20.64
C ARG A 186 -5.45 2.13 -19.88
N LEU A 187 -4.38 1.43 -19.46
CA LEU A 187 -3.26 2.07 -18.74
C LEU A 187 -2.54 3.12 -19.58
N ALA A 188 -2.38 2.88 -20.88
CA ALA A 188 -1.76 3.83 -21.79
C ALA A 188 -2.58 5.13 -21.90
N HIS A 189 -3.92 5.04 -22.05
CA HIS A 189 -4.82 6.20 -22.02
C HIS A 189 -4.78 6.98 -20.71
N GLU A 190 -4.51 6.31 -19.61
CA GLU A 190 -4.36 6.91 -18.27
C GLU A 190 -2.97 7.54 -18.04
N GLY A 191 -2.12 7.58 -19.03
CA GLY A 191 -0.80 8.22 -18.96
C GLY A 191 0.31 7.38 -18.33
N ILE A 192 0.08 6.10 -18.02
CA ILE A 192 1.12 5.16 -17.59
C ILE A 192 2.09 4.93 -18.74
N ASN A 193 3.41 5.02 -18.48
CA ASN A 193 4.45 4.72 -19.46
C ASN A 193 5.48 3.69 -18.97
N GLY A 194 5.26 3.09 -17.81
CA GLY A 194 6.08 2.02 -17.27
C GLY A 194 5.30 1.04 -16.41
N LEU A 195 5.61 -0.24 -16.51
CA LEU A 195 5.12 -1.30 -15.63
C LEU A 195 6.28 -2.10 -15.09
N TRP A 196 6.29 -2.35 -13.77
CA TRP A 196 7.34 -3.12 -13.14
C TRP A 196 6.89 -4.53 -12.77
N LEU A 197 7.81 -5.50 -12.87
CA LEU A 197 7.67 -6.88 -12.44
C LEU A 197 8.89 -7.34 -11.64
N THR A 198 8.70 -8.30 -10.75
CA THR A 198 9.74 -8.75 -9.81
C THR A 198 10.68 -9.78 -10.42
N ILE A 199 11.99 -9.58 -10.22
CA ILE A 199 13.04 -10.54 -10.60
C ILE A 199 14.01 -10.80 -9.45
N VAL A 200 14.78 -11.88 -9.60
CA VAL A 200 15.95 -12.21 -8.78
C VAL A 200 17.13 -12.45 -9.71
N PHE A 201 18.28 -11.80 -9.46
CA PHE A 201 19.42 -11.90 -10.38
C PHE A 201 19.85 -13.35 -10.63
N ARG A 202 19.98 -14.18 -9.59
CA ARG A 202 20.40 -15.59 -9.73
C ARG A 202 19.42 -16.47 -10.52
N GLU A 203 18.17 -16.05 -10.67
CA GLU A 203 17.14 -16.79 -11.42
C GLU A 203 17.16 -16.50 -12.92
N LEU A 204 17.86 -15.44 -13.35
CA LEU A 204 17.91 -14.98 -14.74
C LEU A 204 19.33 -14.94 -15.28
N ALA A 205 20.25 -14.34 -14.52
CA ALA A 205 21.58 -14.02 -14.98
C ALA A 205 22.54 -15.22 -14.96
N GLN A 206 23.45 -15.23 -15.93
CA GLN A 206 24.69 -15.98 -15.89
C GLN A 206 25.83 -15.02 -15.65
N THR A 207 26.74 -15.38 -14.74
CA THR A 207 27.96 -14.61 -14.45
C THR A 207 29.18 -15.51 -14.46
N SER A 208 30.37 -14.91 -14.34
CA SER A 208 31.61 -15.69 -14.13
C SER A 208 31.66 -16.47 -12.81
N PHE A 209 30.70 -16.15 -11.86
CA PHE A 209 30.59 -16.75 -10.53
C PHE A 209 29.41 -17.70 -10.37
N THR A 210 28.38 -17.56 -11.21
CA THR A 210 27.13 -18.35 -11.11
C THR A 210 26.73 -18.89 -12.47
N LYS A 211 26.30 -20.15 -12.48
CA LYS A 211 25.67 -20.73 -13.67
C LYS A 211 24.25 -20.20 -13.82
N ARG A 212 23.74 -20.24 -15.03
CA ARG A 212 22.34 -19.88 -15.32
C ARG A 212 21.39 -20.88 -14.64
N ASP A 213 20.33 -20.36 -14.00
CA ASP A 213 19.27 -21.19 -13.44
C ASP A 213 18.60 -22.05 -14.53
N PRO A 214 18.25 -23.33 -14.27
CA PRO A 214 17.63 -24.20 -15.26
C PRO A 214 16.32 -23.66 -15.86
N LEU A 215 15.59 -22.81 -15.13
CA LEU A 215 14.33 -22.20 -15.57
C LEU A 215 14.51 -20.78 -16.14
N ALA A 216 15.77 -20.29 -16.18
CA ALA A 216 16.03 -18.92 -16.62
C ALA A 216 15.55 -18.65 -18.05
N GLU A 217 15.76 -19.61 -18.99
CA GLU A 217 15.33 -19.39 -20.37
C GLU A 217 13.79 -19.27 -20.50
N LYS A 218 13.03 -20.07 -19.74
CA LYS A 218 11.57 -19.95 -19.71
C LYS A 218 11.15 -18.56 -19.20
N ARG A 219 11.83 -18.07 -18.15
CA ARG A 219 11.57 -16.71 -17.61
C ARG A 219 11.93 -15.62 -18.61
N LEU A 220 13.10 -15.72 -19.25
CA LEU A 220 13.57 -14.74 -20.23
C LEU A 220 12.66 -14.70 -21.47
N GLU A 221 12.20 -15.85 -21.95
CA GLU A 221 11.26 -15.92 -23.07
C GLU A 221 9.94 -15.22 -22.74
N LYS A 222 9.34 -15.47 -21.56
CA LYS A 222 8.13 -14.77 -21.14
C LYS A 222 8.38 -13.28 -20.96
N LEU A 223 9.52 -12.90 -20.40
CA LEU A 223 9.89 -11.48 -20.22
C LEU A 223 10.01 -10.76 -21.58
N ARG A 224 10.67 -11.37 -22.58
CA ARG A 224 10.76 -10.80 -23.94
C ARG A 224 9.37 -10.58 -24.55
N ARG A 225 8.45 -11.56 -24.42
CA ARG A 225 7.06 -11.41 -24.90
C ARG A 225 6.33 -10.27 -24.18
N THR A 226 6.47 -10.18 -22.86
CA THR A 226 5.86 -9.08 -22.06
C THR A 226 6.41 -7.71 -22.51
N VAL A 227 7.71 -7.60 -22.77
CA VAL A 227 8.32 -6.35 -23.25
C VAL A 227 7.72 -5.92 -24.58
N GLU A 228 7.64 -6.83 -25.57
CA GLU A 228 7.08 -6.52 -26.89
C GLU A 228 5.58 -6.18 -26.81
N GLN A 229 4.83 -6.86 -25.96
CA GLN A 229 3.40 -6.58 -25.77
C GLN A 229 3.17 -5.19 -25.14
N CYS A 230 3.90 -4.85 -24.08
CA CYS A 230 3.82 -3.53 -23.44
C CYS A 230 4.25 -2.40 -24.38
N ARG A 231 5.27 -2.63 -25.21
CA ARG A 231 5.83 -1.68 -26.16
C ARG A 231 4.82 -1.18 -27.18
N ARG A 232 3.90 -2.02 -27.65
CA ARG A 232 2.81 -1.67 -28.58
C ARG A 232 1.89 -0.58 -28.02
N TYR A 233 1.84 -0.44 -26.70
CA TYR A 233 1.03 0.56 -25.97
C TYR A 233 1.88 1.73 -25.42
N GLY A 234 3.14 1.85 -25.82
CA GLY A 234 4.04 2.89 -25.32
C GLY A 234 4.39 2.73 -23.84
N ILE A 235 4.35 1.49 -23.32
CA ILE A 235 4.63 1.16 -21.93
C ILE A 235 5.95 0.39 -21.87
N LYS A 236 6.94 0.93 -21.14
CA LYS A 236 8.21 0.29 -20.89
C LYS A 236 8.08 -0.76 -19.78
N THR A 237 8.64 -1.93 -19.98
CA THR A 237 8.75 -2.95 -18.93
C THR A 237 9.95 -2.65 -18.04
N TRP A 238 9.73 -2.50 -16.75
CA TRP A 238 10.74 -2.29 -15.72
C TRP A 238 10.95 -3.55 -14.89
N LEU A 239 12.18 -3.83 -14.54
CA LEU A 239 12.49 -4.88 -13.60
C LEU A 239 12.51 -4.32 -12.18
N PHE A 240 12.00 -5.08 -11.23
CA PHE A 240 12.10 -4.75 -9.81
C PHE A 240 12.91 -5.81 -9.09
N SER A 241 13.85 -5.40 -8.25
CA SER A 241 14.65 -6.30 -7.43
C SER A 241 14.99 -5.73 -6.06
N ILE A 242 15.39 -6.62 -5.16
CA ILE A 242 16.04 -6.28 -3.88
C ILE A 242 17.41 -6.95 -3.92
N GLU A 243 18.38 -6.26 -4.49
CA GLU A 243 19.72 -6.80 -4.77
C GLU A 243 20.83 -5.80 -4.38
N PRO A 244 22.05 -6.30 -4.08
CA PRO A 244 22.39 -7.71 -3.91
C PRO A 244 21.76 -8.31 -2.65
N ARG A 245 21.42 -9.59 -2.67
CA ARG A 245 20.92 -10.29 -1.47
C ARG A 245 22.05 -10.63 -0.51
N ASN A 246 21.72 -10.66 0.77
CA ASN A 246 22.59 -11.25 1.79
C ASN A 246 22.84 -12.74 1.46
N LEU A 247 23.93 -13.28 1.98
CA LEU A 247 24.39 -14.62 1.70
C LEU A 247 24.33 -15.46 2.99
N ALA A 248 23.65 -16.60 2.92
CA ALA A 248 23.71 -17.60 3.98
C ALA A 248 25.17 -18.06 4.19
N LEU A 249 25.50 -18.48 5.41
CA LEU A 249 26.90 -18.85 5.72
C LEU A 249 27.38 -20.08 4.95
N ASP A 250 26.45 -20.92 4.51
CA ASP A 250 26.67 -22.12 3.70
C ASP A 250 26.40 -21.89 2.20
N ASP A 251 26.11 -20.66 1.79
CA ASP A 251 25.88 -20.34 0.36
C ASP A 251 27.13 -20.68 -0.47
N PRO A 252 27.00 -21.53 -1.49
CA PRO A 252 28.15 -21.92 -2.34
C PRO A 252 28.91 -20.72 -2.93
N LEU A 253 28.17 -19.65 -3.31
CA LEU A 253 28.79 -18.44 -3.84
C LEU A 253 29.71 -17.77 -2.80
N LEU A 254 29.30 -17.76 -1.53
CA LEU A 254 30.10 -17.22 -0.43
C LEU A 254 31.29 -18.13 -0.09
N LEU A 255 31.06 -19.45 -0.07
CA LEU A 255 32.13 -20.43 0.23
C LEU A 255 33.24 -20.41 -0.81
N GLU A 256 32.87 -20.30 -2.09
CA GLU A 256 33.82 -20.22 -3.21
C GLU A 256 34.48 -18.84 -3.34
N ASN A 257 33.79 -17.78 -2.90
CA ASN A 257 34.26 -16.40 -2.98
C ASN A 257 34.01 -15.65 -1.66
N PRO A 258 34.82 -15.90 -0.62
CA PRO A 258 34.63 -15.31 0.71
C PRO A 258 34.60 -13.77 0.74
N GLU A 259 35.19 -13.12 -0.25
CA GLU A 259 35.19 -11.67 -0.40
C GLU A 259 33.80 -11.07 -0.75
N PHE A 260 32.82 -11.87 -1.15
CA PHE A 260 31.43 -11.41 -1.29
C PHE A 260 30.78 -11.12 0.06
N GLY A 261 31.21 -11.84 1.12
CA GLY A 261 30.73 -11.61 2.48
C GLY A 261 31.33 -10.34 3.08
N GLY A 262 30.48 -9.51 3.62
CA GLY A 262 30.82 -8.29 4.38
C GLY A 262 30.44 -8.39 5.85
N ALA A 263 29.80 -7.34 6.39
CA ALA A 263 29.26 -7.30 7.73
C ALA A 263 28.21 -8.40 7.97
N PHE A 264 27.96 -8.76 9.21
CA PHE A 264 26.81 -9.60 9.54
C PHE A 264 25.51 -8.75 9.45
N ALA A 265 24.52 -9.30 8.80
CA ALA A 265 23.17 -8.77 8.84
C ALA A 265 22.51 -9.11 10.19
N TYR A 266 21.41 -8.42 10.50
CA TYR A 266 20.57 -8.75 11.66
C TYR A 266 20.00 -10.18 11.61
N THR A 267 19.96 -10.80 10.43
CA THR A 267 19.53 -12.19 10.21
C THR A 267 20.59 -13.23 10.54
N GLY A 268 21.80 -12.84 10.90
CA GLY A 268 22.94 -13.75 11.06
C GLY A 268 23.70 -14.08 9.78
N ASN A 269 23.11 -13.81 8.61
CA ASN A 269 23.73 -13.99 7.29
C ASN A 269 24.81 -12.92 7.03
N ARG A 270 25.62 -13.13 5.99
CA ARG A 270 26.55 -12.10 5.53
C ARG A 270 25.90 -11.12 4.59
N CYS A 271 25.95 -9.83 4.90
CA CYS A 271 25.68 -8.79 3.92
C CYS A 271 26.62 -8.94 2.72
N PHE A 272 26.11 -8.64 1.51
CA PHE A 272 26.94 -8.60 0.33
C PHE A 272 27.90 -7.40 0.37
N CYS A 273 29.17 -7.61 0.05
CA CYS A 273 30.15 -6.54 0.09
C CYS A 273 30.48 -5.98 -1.29
N PRO A 274 29.89 -4.84 -1.69
CA PRO A 274 30.15 -4.22 -2.99
C PRO A 274 31.52 -3.53 -3.04
N SER A 275 32.21 -3.41 -1.90
CA SER A 275 33.55 -2.86 -1.87
C SER A 275 34.65 -3.87 -2.28
N SER A 276 34.31 -5.17 -2.46
CA SER A 276 35.19 -6.13 -3.13
C SER A 276 35.15 -5.97 -4.64
N GLU A 277 36.25 -6.25 -5.32
CA GLU A 277 36.33 -6.18 -6.79
C GLU A 277 35.39 -7.21 -7.44
N LYS A 278 35.46 -8.47 -6.98
CA LYS A 278 34.57 -9.54 -7.46
C LYS A 278 33.10 -9.24 -7.17
N GLY A 279 32.77 -8.59 -6.03
CA GLY A 279 31.40 -8.17 -5.73
C GLY A 279 30.87 -7.17 -6.74
N ARG A 280 31.67 -6.18 -7.14
CA ARG A 280 31.29 -5.23 -8.21
C ARG A 280 31.19 -5.92 -9.58
N GLN A 281 32.11 -6.83 -9.86
CA GLN A 281 32.08 -7.62 -11.10
C GLN A 281 30.80 -8.47 -11.19
N TYR A 282 30.43 -9.17 -10.12
CA TYR A 282 29.18 -9.94 -10.06
C TYR A 282 27.94 -9.07 -10.33
N LEU A 283 27.85 -7.90 -9.70
CA LEU A 283 26.74 -6.98 -9.92
C LEU A 283 26.69 -6.46 -11.35
N TYR A 284 27.84 -6.08 -11.91
CA TYR A 284 27.95 -5.64 -13.30
C TYR A 284 27.49 -6.75 -14.27
N GLU A 285 28.05 -7.97 -14.14
CA GLU A 285 27.75 -9.09 -15.03
C GLU A 285 26.29 -9.52 -14.94
N SER A 286 25.69 -9.52 -13.74
CA SER A 286 24.30 -9.90 -13.53
C SER A 286 23.35 -9.02 -14.34
N VAL A 287 23.47 -7.71 -14.22
CA VAL A 287 22.58 -6.79 -14.97
C VAL A 287 22.97 -6.73 -16.44
N PHE A 288 24.25 -6.80 -16.78
CA PHE A 288 24.70 -6.83 -18.18
C PHE A 288 24.10 -8.01 -18.94
N ASP A 289 24.13 -9.22 -18.36
CA ASP A 289 23.57 -10.41 -18.98
C ASP A 289 22.05 -10.27 -19.16
N ILE A 290 21.30 -9.87 -18.12
CA ILE A 290 19.85 -9.71 -18.20
C ILE A 290 19.45 -8.71 -19.28
N PHE A 291 20.06 -7.52 -19.29
CA PHE A 291 19.70 -6.46 -20.25
C PHE A 291 20.20 -6.77 -21.68
N SER A 292 21.25 -7.60 -21.84
CA SER A 292 21.68 -8.11 -23.15
C SER A 292 20.72 -9.19 -23.70
N GLN A 293 20.11 -10.00 -22.81
CA GLN A 293 19.17 -11.05 -23.20
C GLN A 293 17.76 -10.53 -23.54
N VAL A 294 17.39 -9.36 -23.00
CA VAL A 294 16.04 -8.79 -23.14
C VAL A 294 16.13 -7.35 -23.65
N PRO A 295 16.05 -7.14 -24.98
CA PRO A 295 16.02 -5.81 -25.57
C PRO A 295 14.83 -4.98 -25.10
N HIS A 296 14.91 -3.66 -25.20
CA HIS A 296 13.84 -2.69 -24.94
C HIS A 296 13.32 -2.63 -23.48
N LEU A 297 14.02 -3.23 -22.50
CA LEU A 297 13.73 -2.99 -21.10
C LEU A 297 13.86 -1.50 -20.76
N GLY A 298 12.90 -0.95 -20.02
CA GLY A 298 12.95 0.45 -19.58
C GLY A 298 14.03 0.71 -18.54
N GLY A 299 14.26 -0.25 -17.64
CA GLY A 299 15.27 -0.13 -16.60
C GLY A 299 15.08 -1.10 -15.45
N LEU A 300 15.83 -0.84 -14.39
CA LEU A 300 15.81 -1.58 -13.13
C LEU A 300 15.43 -0.64 -11.98
N ILE A 301 14.39 -0.99 -11.22
CA ILE A 301 14.12 -0.43 -9.89
C ILE A 301 14.70 -1.39 -8.87
N ASN A 302 15.68 -0.96 -8.11
CA ASN A 302 16.33 -1.80 -7.12
C ASN A 302 16.22 -1.21 -5.72
N ILE A 303 15.60 -1.94 -4.77
CA ILE A 303 15.75 -1.59 -3.35
C ILE A 303 17.20 -1.88 -2.97
N SER A 304 17.97 -0.82 -2.90
CA SER A 304 19.39 -0.88 -2.58
C SER A 304 19.65 -0.97 -1.09
N HIS A 305 18.67 -0.51 -0.26
CA HIS A 305 18.72 -0.54 1.18
C HIS A 305 17.31 -0.46 1.77
N GLY A 306 17.02 -1.25 2.80
CA GLY A 306 15.88 -1.06 3.71
C GLY A 306 15.02 -2.29 3.96
N GLU A 307 14.35 -2.88 2.97
CA GLU A 307 13.37 -3.96 3.20
C GLU A 307 14.02 -5.27 3.64
N ARG A 308 15.15 -5.60 3.04
CA ARG A 308 15.92 -6.82 3.35
C ARG A 308 17.39 -6.46 3.51
N ALA A 309 18.14 -7.34 4.15
CA ALA A 309 19.58 -7.18 4.21
C ALA A 309 20.18 -7.34 2.80
N THR A 310 20.87 -6.29 2.35
CA THR A 310 21.50 -6.19 1.04
C THR A 310 23.01 -6.01 1.20
N THR A 311 23.52 -4.80 1.02
CA THR A 311 24.92 -4.46 1.20
C THR A 311 25.31 -4.32 2.68
N CYS A 312 26.58 -4.10 2.97
CA CYS A 312 27.09 -3.87 4.32
C CYS A 312 26.39 -2.71 5.07
N LEU A 313 25.68 -1.82 4.39
CA LEU A 313 24.85 -0.80 5.02
C LEU A 313 23.68 -1.40 5.82
N SER A 314 23.20 -2.57 5.46
CA SER A 314 22.12 -3.26 6.18
C SER A 314 22.54 -3.86 7.51
N SER A 315 23.81 -3.75 7.91
CA SER A 315 24.27 -4.12 9.26
C SER A 315 24.01 -3.03 10.30
N ILE A 316 23.57 -1.84 9.88
CA ILE A 316 23.23 -0.73 10.75
C ILE A 316 21.78 -0.29 10.53
N PRO A 317 21.03 0.05 11.59
CA PRO A 317 19.70 0.62 11.45
C PRO A 317 19.71 1.94 10.68
N ALA A 318 18.62 2.22 9.96
CA ALA A 318 18.49 3.47 9.19
C ALA A 318 18.55 4.75 10.05
N THR A 319 18.32 4.64 11.34
CA THR A 319 18.35 5.72 12.33
C THR A 319 19.68 5.84 13.08
N ASP A 320 20.58 4.88 12.89
CA ASP A 320 21.83 4.78 13.65
C ASP A 320 23.03 5.35 12.86
N GLU A 321 24.03 5.85 13.60
CA GLU A 321 25.31 6.31 13.09
C GLU A 321 26.46 5.30 13.34
N GLY A 322 26.12 4.12 13.83
CA GLY A 322 27.10 3.07 14.15
C GLY A 322 28.07 2.73 13.00
N PRO A 323 29.21 2.10 13.30
CA PRO A 323 30.18 1.69 12.31
C PRO A 323 29.68 0.49 11.49
N VAL A 324 30.15 0.38 10.25
CA VAL A 324 29.93 -0.82 9.42
C VAL A 324 31.02 -1.84 9.75
N GLU A 325 30.68 -2.95 10.36
CA GLU A 325 31.62 -4.00 10.78
C GLU A 325 32.07 -4.91 9.62
N CYS A 326 32.71 -4.33 8.62
CA CYS A 326 33.25 -5.06 7.47
C CYS A 326 34.70 -4.63 7.23
N PRO A 327 35.67 -5.56 7.01
CA PRO A 327 37.09 -5.21 6.84
C PRO A 327 37.38 -4.23 5.72
N ARG A 328 36.50 -4.16 4.71
CA ARG A 328 36.62 -3.25 3.55
C ARG A 328 35.77 -2.00 3.75
N CYS A 329 34.52 -2.17 4.13
CA CYS A 329 33.57 -1.06 4.21
C CYS A 329 33.77 -0.15 5.44
N SER A 330 34.41 -0.63 6.52
CA SER A 330 34.77 0.19 7.69
C SER A 330 35.79 1.29 7.40
N LYS A 331 36.49 1.20 6.25
CA LYS A 331 37.57 2.12 5.85
C LYS A 331 37.12 3.23 4.91
N ILE A 332 35.83 3.23 4.53
CA ILE A 332 35.27 4.17 3.57
C ILE A 332 33.97 4.80 4.12
N PRO A 333 33.60 6.00 3.68
CA PRO A 333 32.33 6.59 4.08
C PRO A 333 31.13 5.73 3.60
N LYS A 334 30.05 5.74 4.35
CA LYS A 334 28.84 4.92 4.08
C LYS A 334 28.26 5.14 2.69
N TRP A 335 28.27 6.38 2.19
CA TRP A 335 27.81 6.68 0.84
C TRP A 335 28.60 5.93 -0.25
N GLN A 336 29.90 5.68 -0.04
CA GLN A 336 30.73 4.99 -1.00
C GLN A 336 30.37 3.51 -1.14
N ILE A 337 29.81 2.87 -0.10
CA ILE A 337 29.29 1.49 -0.17
C ILE A 337 28.12 1.42 -1.15
N HIS A 338 27.19 2.34 -1.05
CA HIS A 338 26.06 2.48 -1.96
C HIS A 338 26.53 2.79 -3.39
N HIS A 339 27.46 3.74 -3.53
CA HIS A 339 28.06 4.14 -4.81
C HIS A 339 28.74 2.95 -5.51
N HIS A 340 29.46 2.08 -4.79
CA HIS A 340 30.07 0.87 -5.35
C HIS A 340 29.03 -0.11 -5.90
N SER A 341 27.92 -0.32 -5.20
CA SER A 341 26.85 -1.22 -5.61
C SER A 341 26.11 -0.67 -6.83
N THR A 342 25.54 0.52 -6.72
CA THR A 342 24.73 1.14 -7.78
C THR A 342 25.57 1.53 -9.00
N GLY A 343 26.83 1.96 -8.79
CA GLY A 343 27.76 2.27 -9.86
C GLY A 343 28.19 1.06 -10.69
N ALA A 344 28.30 -0.13 -10.08
CA ALA A 344 28.55 -1.37 -10.83
C ALA A 344 27.31 -1.75 -11.65
N MET A 345 26.11 -1.66 -11.08
CA MET A 345 24.87 -1.99 -11.78
C MET A 345 24.59 -1.02 -12.95
N ILE A 346 24.69 0.31 -12.76
CA ILE A 346 24.41 1.24 -13.86
C ILE A 346 25.38 1.07 -15.02
N LYS A 347 26.66 0.80 -14.75
CA LYS A 347 27.66 0.51 -15.79
C LYS A 347 27.30 -0.73 -16.61
N GLY A 348 26.85 -1.81 -15.94
CA GLY A 348 26.42 -3.03 -16.62
C GLY A 348 25.16 -2.82 -17.46
N ILE A 349 24.17 -2.12 -16.92
CA ILE A 349 22.94 -1.77 -17.65
C ILE A 349 23.27 -0.95 -18.91
N LYS A 350 24.02 0.16 -18.76
CA LYS A 350 24.36 1.05 -19.87
C LYS A 350 25.25 0.40 -20.94
N ALA A 351 26.08 -0.57 -20.55
CA ALA A 351 26.89 -1.36 -21.51
C ALA A 351 26.04 -2.32 -22.36
N ALA A 352 24.94 -2.84 -21.82
CA ALA A 352 24.01 -3.72 -22.50
C ALA A 352 22.92 -2.95 -23.26
N ASN A 353 22.36 -1.91 -22.64
CA ASN A 353 21.30 -1.07 -23.19
C ASN A 353 21.50 0.40 -22.76
N PRO A 354 22.01 1.26 -23.64
CA PRO A 354 22.28 2.67 -23.32
C PRO A 354 21.05 3.49 -22.89
N ASP A 355 19.84 3.09 -23.33
CA ASP A 355 18.59 3.79 -23.03
C ASP A 355 17.95 3.35 -21.71
N ALA A 356 18.33 2.18 -21.18
CA ALA A 356 17.77 1.68 -19.92
C ALA A 356 18.31 2.44 -18.72
N GLU A 357 17.49 2.58 -17.69
CA GLU A 357 17.76 3.41 -16.51
C GLU A 357 17.88 2.56 -15.23
N LEU A 358 18.56 3.09 -14.21
CA LEU A 358 18.62 2.51 -12.86
C LEU A 358 17.99 3.47 -11.85
N ILE A 359 16.90 3.02 -11.22
CA ILE A 359 16.30 3.65 -10.06
C ILE A 359 16.80 2.92 -8.81
N SER A 360 17.62 3.58 -8.01
CA SER A 360 18.07 3.07 -6.71
C SER A 360 17.10 3.54 -5.63
N TRP A 361 16.41 2.58 -5.02
CA TRP A 361 15.40 2.88 -4.02
C TRP A 361 15.95 2.67 -2.60
N LEU A 362 15.93 3.74 -1.80
CA LEU A 362 16.15 3.70 -0.36
C LEU A 362 14.78 3.51 0.31
N TYR A 363 14.47 2.27 0.65
CA TYR A 363 13.20 1.90 1.27
C TYR A 363 13.34 1.90 2.79
N GLN A 364 12.84 2.93 3.43
CA GLN A 364 12.93 3.15 4.87
C GLN A 364 11.55 3.46 5.46
N PRO A 365 10.68 2.45 5.62
CA PRO A 365 9.26 2.62 5.94
C PRO A 365 8.98 2.93 7.42
N GLN A 366 9.99 2.97 8.29
CA GLN A 366 9.79 3.11 9.73
C GLN A 366 9.07 4.43 10.07
N PRO A 367 8.14 4.39 11.06
CA PRO A 367 7.42 5.58 11.52
C PRO A 367 8.30 6.43 12.45
N VAL A 368 9.43 6.90 11.95
CA VAL A 368 10.35 7.78 12.66
C VAL A 368 10.53 9.09 11.90
N PRO A 369 10.61 10.23 12.57
CA PRO A 369 10.64 11.53 11.91
C PRO A 369 12.00 11.83 11.26
N GLU A 370 13.08 11.20 11.73
CA GLU A 370 14.45 11.49 11.30
C GLU A 370 15.21 10.18 11.00
N ARG A 371 16.13 10.25 10.04
CA ARG A 371 17.05 9.17 9.68
C ARG A 371 18.47 9.54 10.08
N GLY A 372 19.35 8.55 10.14
CA GLY A 372 20.78 8.80 10.30
C GLY A 372 21.33 9.71 9.19
N ALA A 373 22.26 10.59 9.53
CA ALA A 373 22.83 11.58 8.61
C ALA A 373 23.40 10.94 7.34
N TRP A 374 23.90 9.71 7.43
CA TRP A 374 24.43 8.96 6.30
C TRP A 374 23.39 8.69 5.20
N THR A 375 22.11 8.58 5.53
CA THR A 375 21.03 8.43 4.53
C THR A 375 21.00 9.64 3.59
N TYR A 376 21.13 10.84 4.14
CA TYR A 376 21.13 12.09 3.36
C TYR A 376 22.45 12.32 2.61
N GLU A 377 23.55 11.79 3.13
CA GLU A 377 24.84 11.75 2.43
C GLU A 377 24.80 10.88 1.18
N LEU A 378 24.08 9.75 1.19
CA LEU A 378 23.87 8.91 -0.01
C LEU A 378 23.31 9.74 -1.16
N ALA A 379 22.31 10.58 -0.89
CA ALA A 379 21.63 11.41 -1.87
C ALA A 379 22.59 12.41 -2.58
N ARG A 380 23.68 12.80 -1.93
CA ARG A 380 24.67 13.76 -2.46
C ARG A 380 25.79 13.10 -3.27
N HIS A 381 25.89 11.80 -3.25
CA HIS A 381 27.02 11.05 -3.85
C HIS A 381 26.54 9.91 -4.76
N LEU A 382 25.49 10.17 -5.55
CA LEU A 382 25.00 9.21 -6.52
C LEU A 382 26.00 9.00 -7.68
N PRO A 383 26.15 7.78 -8.18
CA PRO A 383 26.83 7.59 -9.47
C PRO A 383 26.09 8.29 -10.60
N GLU A 384 26.83 8.73 -11.62
CA GLU A 384 26.24 9.32 -12.81
C GLU A 384 25.21 8.38 -13.44
N GLY A 385 24.05 8.93 -13.82
CA GLY A 385 22.94 8.17 -14.45
C GLY A 385 22.09 7.34 -13.49
N VAL A 386 22.34 7.38 -12.18
CA VAL A 386 21.49 6.73 -11.17
C VAL A 386 20.43 7.70 -10.69
N ILE A 387 19.17 7.28 -10.80
CA ILE A 387 18.01 8.00 -10.26
C ILE A 387 17.81 7.54 -8.81
N LEU A 388 17.71 8.47 -7.86
CA LEU A 388 17.41 8.11 -6.49
C LEU A 388 15.90 8.09 -6.24
N GLN A 389 15.37 7.01 -5.69
CA GLN A 389 14.00 6.91 -5.24
C GLN A 389 13.91 6.86 -3.73
N TYR A 390 12.96 7.61 -3.19
CA TYR A 390 12.59 7.57 -1.78
C TYR A 390 11.06 7.60 -1.63
N ASN A 391 10.55 6.99 -0.55
CA ASN A 391 9.11 7.02 -0.27
C ASN A 391 8.70 8.43 0.15
N PHE A 392 7.71 8.98 -0.53
CA PHE A 392 7.24 10.35 -0.34
C PHE A 392 6.66 10.59 1.06
N GLU A 393 6.03 9.56 1.62
CA GLU A 393 5.36 9.60 2.91
C GLU A 393 6.15 8.96 4.07
N SER A 394 7.27 8.28 3.83
CA SER A 394 8.01 7.56 4.91
C SER A 394 8.42 8.45 6.05
N GLY A 395 7.93 8.15 7.24
CA GLY A 395 8.08 9.02 8.41
C GLY A 395 7.06 10.17 8.40
N ALA A 396 5.88 9.95 7.80
CA ALA A 396 4.78 10.91 7.82
C ALA A 396 4.51 11.42 9.24
N CYS A 397 4.39 12.73 9.38
CA CYS A 397 4.08 13.38 10.66
C CYS A 397 2.95 14.38 10.44
N ARG A 398 1.83 14.16 11.12
CA ARG A 398 0.67 15.03 11.03
C ARG A 398 0.07 15.31 12.40
N LYS A 399 -0.39 16.54 12.63
CA LYS A 399 -1.15 16.87 13.82
C LYS A 399 -2.61 16.46 13.60
N GLN A 400 -3.10 15.49 14.40
CA GLN A 400 -4.50 15.10 14.46
C GLN A 400 -5.01 15.25 15.88
N LEU A 401 -6.17 15.90 16.06
CA LEU A 401 -6.79 16.15 17.37
C LEU A 401 -5.79 16.69 18.40
N SER A 402 -4.98 17.70 17.99
CA SER A 402 -3.99 18.38 18.80
C SER A 402 -2.74 17.58 19.18
N ARG A 403 -2.61 16.30 18.77
CA ARG A 403 -1.41 15.48 18.98
C ARG A 403 -0.68 15.19 17.68
N ALA A 404 0.65 15.15 17.72
CA ALA A 404 1.44 14.69 16.60
C ALA A 404 1.28 13.18 16.44
N ARG A 405 1.07 12.72 15.19
CA ARG A 405 0.97 11.32 14.81
C ARG A 405 2.06 11.02 13.81
N LEU A 406 2.65 9.84 13.95
CA LEU A 406 3.70 9.35 13.06
C LEU A 406 3.16 8.16 12.26
N GLY A 407 3.52 8.11 10.98
CA GLY A 407 3.22 6.99 10.10
C GLY A 407 4.49 6.53 9.38
N GLY A 408 4.50 5.27 8.94
CA GLY A 408 5.53 4.73 8.06
C GLY A 408 5.37 5.25 6.64
N ASP A 409 4.99 4.38 5.70
CA ASP A 409 4.72 4.72 4.31
C ASP A 409 3.35 4.21 3.85
N TYR A 410 3.08 4.39 2.54
CA TYR A 410 1.83 3.99 1.89
C TYR A 410 0.59 4.78 2.31
N TRP A 411 0.73 6.11 2.44
CA TRP A 411 -0.37 7.01 2.82
C TRP A 411 -0.92 7.77 1.61
N LEU A 412 -2.15 7.46 1.20
CA LEU A 412 -2.89 8.27 0.23
C LEU A 412 -3.51 9.50 0.91
N SER A 413 -3.98 9.34 2.16
CA SER A 413 -4.59 10.42 2.96
C SER A 413 -3.60 11.49 3.43
N TYR A 414 -2.30 11.23 3.39
CA TYR A 414 -1.25 12.19 3.76
C TYR A 414 -0.64 12.79 2.51
N VAL A 415 -0.79 14.09 2.34
CA VAL A 415 -0.27 14.80 1.14
C VAL A 415 1.24 14.70 1.05
N GLY A 416 1.96 14.93 2.14
CA GLY A 416 3.42 14.93 2.15
C GLY A 416 4.05 16.21 1.59
N PRO A 417 5.35 16.20 1.30
CA PRO A 417 6.26 15.09 1.63
C PRO A 417 6.56 14.94 3.12
N SER A 418 7.15 13.83 3.50
CA SER A 418 7.75 13.70 4.82
C SER A 418 9.01 14.56 4.96
N HIS A 419 9.41 14.80 6.21
CA HIS A 419 10.67 15.52 6.48
C HIS A 419 11.88 14.81 5.85
N SER A 420 11.96 13.49 6.00
CA SER A 420 13.04 12.69 5.44
C SER A 420 13.10 12.78 3.91
N PHE A 421 11.93 12.70 3.23
CA PHE A 421 11.89 12.90 1.77
C PHE A 421 12.41 14.26 1.37
N SER A 422 11.98 15.33 2.04
CA SER A 422 12.43 16.71 1.73
C SER A 422 13.95 16.86 1.83
N ARG A 423 14.57 16.24 2.84
CA ARG A 423 16.03 16.26 3.02
C ARG A 423 16.76 15.44 1.96
N VAL A 424 16.22 14.28 1.58
CA VAL A 424 16.76 13.48 0.47
C VAL A 424 16.67 14.25 -0.85
N ALA A 425 15.51 14.84 -1.11
CA ALA A 425 15.29 15.66 -2.30
C ALA A 425 16.28 16.84 -2.42
N GLU A 426 16.51 17.57 -1.31
CA GLU A 426 17.52 18.62 -1.24
C GLU A 426 18.93 18.09 -1.55
N GLY A 427 19.27 16.90 -1.03
CA GLY A 427 20.54 16.25 -1.34
C GLY A 427 20.74 15.97 -2.82
N VAL A 428 19.72 15.42 -3.49
CA VAL A 428 19.75 15.08 -4.92
C VAL A 428 19.78 16.34 -5.79
N THR A 429 18.87 17.28 -5.56
CA THR A 429 18.71 18.46 -6.43
C THR A 429 19.93 19.39 -6.36
N ASN A 430 20.60 19.49 -5.22
CA ASN A 430 21.84 20.28 -5.08
C ASN A 430 23.03 19.70 -5.87
N THR A 431 22.95 18.45 -6.30
CA THR A 431 23.96 17.77 -7.15
C THR A 431 23.54 17.63 -8.61
N GLN A 432 22.42 18.21 -9.01
CA GLN A 432 21.81 18.03 -10.33
C GLN A 432 21.47 16.54 -10.64
N GLY A 433 21.32 15.72 -9.61
CA GLY A 433 20.84 14.36 -9.71
C GLY A 433 19.35 14.28 -10.05
N GLU A 434 18.88 13.11 -10.42
CA GLU A 434 17.47 12.84 -10.72
C GLU A 434 16.78 12.17 -9.54
N LEU A 435 15.55 12.62 -9.24
CA LEU A 435 14.76 12.16 -8.10
C LEU A 435 13.47 11.48 -8.56
N SER A 436 13.23 10.30 -8.01
CA SER A 436 11.98 9.57 -8.11
C SER A 436 11.23 9.61 -6.78
N ALA A 437 9.95 9.97 -6.82
CA ALA A 437 9.06 9.80 -5.68
C ALA A 437 8.33 8.46 -5.78
N LYS A 438 8.34 7.66 -4.71
CA LYS A 438 7.42 6.54 -4.58
C LYS A 438 6.19 7.02 -3.80
N ILE A 439 5.02 6.95 -4.42
CA ILE A 439 3.73 7.34 -3.86
C ILE A 439 2.69 6.22 -4.00
N GLN A 440 1.47 6.47 -3.54
CA GLN A 440 0.28 5.67 -3.83
C GLN A 440 -0.72 6.53 -4.61
N VAL A 441 -1.23 6.00 -5.73
CA VAL A 441 -2.16 6.72 -6.62
C VAL A 441 -3.58 6.21 -6.46
N GLY A 442 -3.86 4.96 -6.77
CA GLY A 442 -5.23 4.43 -6.77
C GLY A 442 -5.78 4.17 -5.37
N CYS A 443 -5.06 3.40 -4.58
CA CYS A 443 -5.36 3.13 -3.17
C CYS A 443 -4.06 2.86 -2.41
N SER A 444 -4.17 2.67 -1.10
CA SER A 444 -3.03 2.43 -0.21
C SER A 444 -3.34 1.32 0.79
N HIS A 445 -2.42 1.03 1.70
CA HIS A 445 -2.70 0.15 2.84
C HIS A 445 -3.87 0.65 3.72
N GLU A 446 -4.24 1.92 3.61
CA GLU A 446 -5.38 2.49 4.34
C GLU A 446 -6.70 1.82 3.94
N VAL A 447 -6.92 1.65 2.63
CA VAL A 447 -8.05 0.92 2.03
C VAL A 447 -7.61 0.39 0.67
N ALA A 448 -7.48 -0.93 0.52
CA ALA A 448 -7.03 -1.57 -0.71
C ALA A 448 -8.01 -2.65 -1.22
N THR A 449 -9.23 -2.72 -0.67
CA THR A 449 -10.30 -3.66 -1.04
C THR A 449 -11.30 -3.08 -2.04
N VAL A 450 -10.88 -2.02 -2.72
CA VAL A 450 -11.58 -1.37 -3.83
C VAL A 450 -10.58 -1.12 -4.95
N PRO A 451 -11.02 -0.99 -6.21
CA PRO A 451 -10.10 -0.71 -7.32
C PRO A 451 -9.34 0.61 -7.15
N PHE A 452 -9.97 1.63 -6.58
CA PHE A 452 -9.36 2.93 -6.25
C PHE A 452 -10.21 3.70 -5.23
N VAL A 453 -9.57 4.61 -4.51
CA VAL A 453 -10.23 5.60 -3.64
C VAL A 453 -10.34 6.91 -4.41
N SER A 454 -11.56 7.39 -4.69
CA SER A 454 -11.80 8.54 -5.57
C SER A 454 -11.45 9.90 -4.92
N VAL A 455 -10.15 10.15 -4.71
CA VAL A 455 -9.63 11.36 -4.03
C VAL A 455 -8.59 12.12 -4.88
N PRO A 456 -8.90 12.48 -6.14
CA PRO A 456 -7.92 13.11 -7.03
C PRO A 456 -7.43 14.48 -6.55
N GLY A 457 -8.15 15.18 -5.67
CA GLY A 457 -7.69 16.42 -5.03
C GLY A 457 -6.44 16.21 -4.17
N LEU A 458 -6.34 15.08 -3.45
CA LEU A 458 -5.13 14.75 -2.70
C LEU A 458 -3.93 14.47 -3.62
N LEU A 459 -4.16 13.86 -4.80
CA LEU A 459 -3.10 13.70 -5.79
C LEU A 459 -2.63 15.03 -6.35
N PHE A 460 -3.55 15.96 -6.66
CA PHE A 460 -3.18 17.31 -7.11
C PHE A 460 -2.21 17.97 -6.16
N GLN A 461 -2.52 17.96 -4.87
CA GLN A 461 -1.65 18.54 -3.82
C GLN A 461 -0.31 17.80 -3.71
N LYS A 462 -0.30 16.45 -3.81
CA LYS A 462 0.95 15.66 -3.82
C LYS A 462 1.83 16.02 -5.01
N TYR A 463 1.26 16.14 -6.21
CA TYR A 463 2.00 16.45 -7.43
C TYR A 463 2.58 17.86 -7.39
N GLN A 464 1.85 18.84 -6.85
CA GLN A 464 2.41 20.18 -6.58
C GLN A 464 3.63 20.11 -5.66
N ALA A 465 3.52 19.33 -4.57
CA ALA A 465 4.64 19.14 -3.64
C ALA A 465 5.81 18.39 -4.29
N MET A 466 5.56 17.35 -5.11
CA MET A 466 6.59 16.62 -5.85
C MET A 466 7.34 17.54 -6.82
N LYS A 467 6.62 18.36 -7.58
CA LYS A 467 7.23 19.32 -8.53
C LYS A 467 8.10 20.35 -7.81
N LYS A 468 7.62 20.87 -6.67
CA LYS A 468 8.38 21.79 -5.82
C LYS A 468 9.70 21.18 -5.32
N HIS A 469 9.75 19.87 -5.09
CA HIS A 469 10.92 19.15 -4.61
C HIS A 469 11.79 18.60 -5.75
N GLY A 470 11.53 18.97 -6.99
CA GLY A 470 12.37 18.60 -8.14
C GLY A 470 12.26 17.14 -8.56
N CYS A 471 11.14 16.46 -8.27
CA CYS A 471 10.92 15.11 -8.80
C CYS A 471 10.83 15.14 -10.32
N SER A 472 11.45 14.17 -10.97
CA SER A 472 11.40 13.95 -12.43
C SER A 472 10.85 12.57 -12.79
N HIS A 473 10.62 11.72 -11.79
CA HIS A 473 10.11 10.36 -11.94
C HIS A 473 9.14 10.03 -10.82
N VAL A 474 8.23 9.10 -11.07
CA VAL A 474 7.29 8.61 -10.07
C VAL A 474 7.03 7.10 -10.21
N MET A 475 7.11 6.40 -9.08
CA MET A 475 6.57 5.06 -8.91
C MET A 475 5.21 5.21 -8.21
N GLN A 476 4.12 4.85 -8.93
CA GLN A 476 2.75 5.22 -8.57
C GLN A 476 2.07 4.25 -7.62
N CYS A 477 2.63 3.07 -7.41
CA CYS A 477 2.01 2.04 -6.58
C CYS A 477 3.04 1.06 -6.02
N TRP A 478 2.61 0.26 -5.05
CA TRP A 478 3.25 -0.98 -4.62
C TRP A 478 2.54 -2.18 -5.27
N TYR A 479 2.27 -3.26 -4.53
CA TYR A 479 1.51 -4.42 -5.02
C TYR A 479 -0.01 -4.18 -5.09
N PHE A 480 -0.48 -2.97 -4.83
CA PHE A 480 -1.90 -2.58 -4.80
C PHE A 480 -2.05 -1.13 -5.30
N GLY A 481 -3.30 -0.72 -5.59
CA GLY A 481 -3.60 0.66 -5.96
C GLY A 481 -3.31 1.03 -7.42
N ASN A 482 -3.42 0.08 -8.32
CA ASN A 482 -3.00 0.19 -9.72
C ASN A 482 -4.05 -0.36 -10.70
N TYR A 483 -5.31 -0.49 -10.28
CA TYR A 483 -6.41 -0.77 -11.20
C TYR A 483 -6.66 0.44 -12.11
N PRO A 484 -6.94 0.22 -13.41
CA PRO A 484 -7.30 1.32 -14.33
C PRO A 484 -8.50 2.11 -13.81
N GLY A 485 -8.43 3.43 -13.87
CA GLY A 485 -9.51 4.29 -13.42
C GLY A 485 -9.09 5.74 -13.20
N ILE A 486 -10.00 6.50 -12.59
CA ILE A 486 -9.90 7.96 -12.47
C ILE A 486 -8.62 8.43 -11.75
N MET A 487 -8.10 7.66 -10.79
CA MET A 487 -6.91 8.06 -10.05
C MET A 487 -5.64 7.97 -10.90
N ASN A 488 -5.49 6.92 -11.72
CA ASN A 488 -4.38 6.82 -12.68
C ASN A 488 -4.49 7.91 -13.74
N ARG A 489 -5.70 8.18 -14.25
CA ARG A 489 -5.95 9.27 -15.20
C ARG A 489 -5.58 10.63 -14.60
N ALA A 490 -5.95 10.89 -13.34
CA ALA A 490 -5.56 12.10 -12.62
C ALA A 490 -4.02 12.23 -12.56
N ALA A 491 -3.33 11.16 -12.18
CA ALA A 491 -1.87 11.12 -12.13
C ALA A 491 -1.22 11.38 -13.51
N GLY A 492 -1.79 10.81 -14.58
CA GLY A 492 -1.36 11.03 -15.95
C GLY A 492 -1.52 12.47 -16.39
N MET A 493 -2.69 13.09 -16.17
CA MET A 493 -2.94 14.50 -16.47
C MET A 493 -2.01 15.44 -15.69
N LEU A 494 -1.84 15.19 -14.40
CA LEU A 494 -0.95 15.99 -13.52
C LEU A 494 0.52 15.94 -13.97
N ALA A 495 0.96 14.86 -14.59
CA ALA A 495 2.32 14.74 -15.12
C ALA A 495 2.60 15.69 -16.30
N PHE A 496 1.54 16.16 -17.00
CA PHE A 496 1.64 17.10 -18.11
C PHE A 496 1.14 18.51 -17.75
N SER A 497 0.62 18.73 -16.54
CA SER A 497 0.15 20.03 -16.06
C SER A 497 1.30 20.89 -15.55
N ASN A 498 1.17 22.21 -15.74
CA ASN A 498 2.06 23.15 -15.05
C ASN A 498 1.71 23.32 -13.56
N LEU A 499 0.56 22.78 -13.12
CA LEU A 499 0.06 22.84 -11.74
C LEU A 499 -0.17 24.28 -11.21
N GLU A 500 -0.44 25.21 -12.10
CA GLU A 500 -0.76 26.61 -11.78
C GLU A 500 -2.27 26.85 -11.67
N GLU A 501 -3.09 25.95 -12.28
CA GLU A 501 -4.54 25.96 -12.14
C GLU A 501 -4.98 25.69 -10.70
N SER A 502 -6.21 26.03 -10.37
CA SER A 502 -6.81 25.65 -9.10
C SER A 502 -7.13 24.17 -9.04
N GLU A 503 -7.14 23.58 -7.84
CA GLU A 503 -7.58 22.20 -7.65
C GLU A 503 -8.97 21.96 -8.24
N GLN A 504 -9.90 22.90 -8.09
CA GLN A 504 -11.26 22.79 -8.63
C GLN A 504 -11.28 22.75 -10.15
N ASP A 505 -10.50 23.61 -10.82
CA ASP A 505 -10.43 23.63 -12.29
C ASP A 505 -9.86 22.31 -12.81
N PHE A 506 -8.81 21.78 -12.16
CA PHE A 506 -8.24 20.48 -12.47
C PHE A 506 -9.29 19.36 -12.33
N LEU A 507 -10.04 19.33 -11.22
CA LEU A 507 -11.06 18.30 -10.98
C LEU A 507 -12.18 18.36 -12.02
N VAL A 508 -12.59 19.54 -12.46
CA VAL A 508 -13.59 19.71 -13.52
C VAL A 508 -13.04 19.25 -14.87
N GLU A 509 -11.79 19.61 -15.21
CA GLU A 509 -11.14 19.15 -16.44
C GLU A 509 -11.01 17.61 -16.47
N LEU A 510 -10.62 17.01 -15.35
CA LEU A 510 -10.53 15.56 -15.19
C LEU A 510 -11.88 14.85 -15.35
N ALA A 511 -12.95 15.46 -14.84
CA ALA A 511 -14.30 14.87 -14.91
C ALA A 511 -14.92 14.99 -16.30
N ARG A 512 -14.62 16.05 -17.04
CA ARG A 512 -15.32 16.45 -18.26
C ARG A 512 -15.42 15.35 -19.34
N PRO A 513 -14.36 14.59 -19.69
CA PRO A 513 -14.43 13.57 -20.74
C PRO A 513 -15.43 12.46 -20.47
N HIS A 514 -15.69 12.14 -19.20
CA HIS A 514 -16.51 11.01 -18.79
C HIS A 514 -17.88 11.40 -18.21
N TRP A 515 -18.00 12.61 -17.69
CA TRP A 515 -19.22 13.06 -16.99
C TRP A 515 -19.95 14.20 -17.71
N GLY A 516 -19.37 14.73 -18.81
CA GLY A 516 -19.97 15.75 -19.64
C GLY A 516 -20.48 16.95 -18.84
N GLN A 517 -21.79 17.25 -18.97
CA GLN A 517 -22.43 18.37 -18.25
C GLN A 517 -22.48 18.22 -16.71
N HIS A 518 -22.19 17.03 -16.17
CA HIS A 518 -22.19 16.76 -14.74
C HIS A 518 -20.79 16.89 -14.12
N ALA A 519 -19.80 17.32 -14.90
CA ALA A 519 -18.39 17.41 -14.47
C ALA A 519 -18.19 18.25 -13.21
N GLU A 520 -18.88 19.39 -13.08
CA GLU A 520 -18.78 20.25 -11.89
C GLU A 520 -19.33 19.56 -10.62
N THR A 521 -20.45 18.83 -10.75
CA THR A 521 -21.06 18.07 -9.64
C THR A 521 -20.12 16.96 -9.17
N VAL A 522 -19.52 16.23 -10.10
CA VAL A 522 -18.58 15.14 -9.80
C VAL A 522 -17.28 15.68 -9.21
N ALA A 523 -16.75 16.76 -9.75
CA ALA A 523 -15.58 17.46 -9.21
C ALA A 523 -15.79 17.88 -7.75
N GLU A 524 -16.95 18.45 -7.43
CA GLU A 524 -17.28 18.81 -6.04
C GLU A 524 -17.40 17.58 -5.15
N ALA A 525 -17.98 16.48 -5.63
CA ALA A 525 -18.00 15.22 -4.85
C ALA A 525 -16.57 14.70 -4.58
N TRP A 526 -15.68 14.72 -5.57
CA TRP A 526 -14.27 14.30 -5.38
C TRP A 526 -13.51 15.23 -4.44
N ARG A 527 -13.80 16.52 -4.44
CA ARG A 527 -13.25 17.47 -3.46
C ARG A 527 -13.66 17.08 -2.04
N LEU A 528 -14.95 16.82 -1.83
CA LEU A 528 -15.49 16.37 -0.54
C LEU A 528 -14.90 15.02 -0.11
N PHE A 529 -14.74 14.07 -1.02
CA PHE A 529 -14.07 12.79 -0.74
C PHE A 529 -12.61 12.99 -0.33
N SER A 530 -11.89 13.89 -0.98
CA SER A 530 -10.51 14.23 -0.65
C SER A 530 -10.40 14.83 0.76
N GLU A 531 -11.28 15.77 1.09
CA GLU A 531 -11.38 16.34 2.44
C GLU A 531 -11.73 15.28 3.49
N ALA A 532 -12.71 14.40 3.19
CA ALA A 532 -13.12 13.31 4.08
C ALA A 532 -11.94 12.37 4.36
N TYR A 533 -11.27 11.92 3.31
CA TYR A 533 -10.20 10.94 3.42
C TYR A 533 -8.95 11.49 4.15
N SER A 534 -8.76 12.80 4.15
CA SER A 534 -7.70 13.45 4.93
C SER A 534 -7.88 13.27 6.45
N GLU A 535 -9.08 12.92 6.93
CA GLU A 535 -9.34 12.61 8.35
C GLU A 535 -8.98 11.17 8.74
N TYR A 536 -8.53 10.33 7.81
CA TYR A 536 -8.11 8.95 8.11
C TYR A 536 -7.10 8.95 9.26
N PRO A 537 -7.28 8.10 10.31
CA PRO A 537 -6.36 8.07 11.44
C PRO A 537 -4.96 7.66 11.02
N LEU A 538 -3.96 8.52 11.22
CA LEU A 538 -2.56 8.21 10.88
C LEU A 538 -2.01 7.21 11.90
N SER A 539 -2.14 5.92 11.61
CA SER A 539 -1.69 4.79 12.42
C SER A 539 -1.30 3.62 11.51
N ASN A 540 -0.09 3.10 11.66
CA ASN A 540 0.34 1.92 10.91
C ASN A 540 -0.51 0.69 11.23
N ASP A 541 -0.89 0.52 12.50
CA ASP A 541 -1.71 -0.61 12.92
C ASP A 541 -3.11 -0.54 12.30
N MET A 542 -3.66 0.67 12.11
CA MET A 542 -4.95 0.87 11.42
C MET A 542 -4.91 0.35 9.98
N GLN A 543 -3.82 0.55 9.27
CA GLN A 543 -3.65 0.06 7.89
C GLN A 543 -3.69 -1.47 7.79
N TYR A 544 -3.23 -2.18 8.82
CA TYR A 544 -3.12 -3.63 8.81
C TYR A 544 -4.28 -4.33 9.51
N TYR A 545 -4.82 -3.74 10.57
CA TYR A 545 -5.79 -4.35 11.49
C TYR A 545 -7.08 -3.56 11.66
N GLY A 546 -7.15 -2.36 11.13
CA GLY A 546 -8.33 -1.52 11.23
C GLY A 546 -9.51 -2.03 10.41
N PRO A 547 -10.73 -1.61 10.76
CA PRO A 547 -11.95 -2.08 10.11
C PRO A 547 -12.18 -1.50 8.71
N MET A 548 -11.30 -0.61 8.22
CA MET A 548 -11.51 0.08 6.93
C MET A 548 -11.48 -0.85 5.72
N HIS A 549 -10.67 -1.93 5.76
CA HIS A 549 -10.55 -2.88 4.64
C HIS A 549 -11.74 -3.82 4.51
N ALA A 550 -12.11 -4.44 5.63
CA ALA A 550 -13.05 -5.55 5.63
C ALA A 550 -14.00 -5.53 6.84
N GLY A 551 -14.19 -4.39 7.50
CA GLY A 551 -15.14 -4.24 8.60
C GLY A 551 -16.56 -4.66 8.24
N VAL A 552 -16.94 -4.51 6.97
CA VAL A 552 -18.24 -4.95 6.44
C VAL A 552 -18.49 -6.47 6.57
N VAL A 553 -17.47 -7.28 6.87
CA VAL A 553 -17.60 -8.72 7.16
C VAL A 553 -17.17 -9.08 8.57
N TRP A 554 -16.82 -8.10 9.42
CA TRP A 554 -16.46 -8.38 10.80
C TRP A 554 -17.69 -8.72 11.65
N PRO A 555 -17.64 -9.78 12.46
CA PRO A 555 -18.63 -10.01 13.50
C PRO A 555 -18.55 -8.93 14.58
N LEU A 556 -19.58 -8.84 15.39
CA LEU A 556 -19.62 -8.01 16.60
C LEU A 556 -19.87 -8.91 17.81
N HIS A 557 -19.21 -8.64 18.92
CA HIS A 557 -19.32 -9.42 20.14
C HIS A 557 -19.75 -8.55 21.31
N LEU A 558 -20.91 -8.86 21.91
CA LEU A 558 -21.37 -8.24 23.16
C LEU A 558 -20.53 -8.72 24.34
N LYS A 559 -20.25 -10.01 24.41
CA LYS A 559 -19.32 -10.59 25.38
C LYS A 559 -17.88 -10.23 24.98
N ILE A 560 -17.02 -10.10 25.98
CA ILE A 560 -15.58 -9.99 25.74
C ILE A 560 -15.09 -11.40 25.43
N GLU A 561 -14.87 -11.69 24.15
CA GLU A 561 -14.44 -13.01 23.69
C GLU A 561 -12.93 -13.16 23.68
N LEU A 562 -12.21 -12.05 23.42
CA LEU A 562 -10.78 -12.06 23.12
C LEU A 562 -10.44 -13.01 21.94
N ALA A 563 -11.40 -13.18 21.04
CA ALA A 563 -11.33 -14.11 19.93
C ALA A 563 -10.98 -13.38 18.63
N PRO A 564 -10.38 -14.06 17.65
CA PRO A 564 -10.15 -13.46 16.34
C PRO A 564 -11.45 -12.98 15.69
N LEU A 565 -11.46 -11.74 15.20
CA LEU A 565 -12.60 -11.17 14.46
C LEU A 565 -12.58 -11.59 12.99
N ALA A 566 -11.42 -11.47 12.33
CA ALA A 566 -11.29 -11.76 10.91
C ALA A 566 -9.84 -12.04 10.55
N PRO A 567 -9.57 -12.74 9.43
CA PRO A 567 -8.23 -12.78 8.84
C PRO A 567 -7.78 -11.34 8.52
N THR A 568 -6.49 -11.04 8.74
CA THR A 568 -5.91 -9.82 8.22
C THR A 568 -5.77 -9.93 6.69
N TRP A 569 -5.78 -8.78 5.99
CA TRP A 569 -5.58 -8.79 4.55
C TRP A 569 -4.18 -9.29 4.15
N LYS A 570 -3.20 -9.19 5.04
CA LYS A 570 -1.85 -9.71 4.81
C LYS A 570 -1.80 -11.20 5.18
N PRO A 571 -1.64 -12.12 4.20
CA PRO A 571 -1.84 -13.55 4.43
C PRO A 571 -0.90 -14.20 5.43
N ASP A 572 0.29 -13.65 5.60
CA ASP A 572 1.33 -14.10 6.52
C ASP A 572 1.15 -13.56 7.95
N TYR A 573 0.13 -12.71 8.17
CA TYR A 573 -0.17 -12.16 9.48
C TYR A 573 -1.31 -12.92 10.17
N PRO A 574 -1.26 -13.11 11.51
CA PRO A 574 -2.35 -13.72 12.22
C PRO A 574 -3.65 -12.90 12.16
N PRO A 575 -4.78 -13.53 12.46
CA PRO A 575 -6.08 -12.84 12.50
C PRO A 575 -6.13 -11.76 13.57
N SER A 576 -6.92 -10.72 13.31
CA SER A 576 -7.23 -9.71 14.32
C SER A 576 -8.24 -10.21 15.36
N GLY A 577 -8.10 -9.77 16.60
CA GLY A 577 -9.00 -10.10 17.70
C GLY A 577 -10.14 -9.11 17.88
N ASP A 578 -11.09 -9.40 18.78
CA ASP A 578 -12.14 -8.47 19.22
C ASP A 578 -11.63 -7.36 20.16
N SER A 579 -10.33 -7.30 20.34
CA SER A 579 -9.59 -6.26 21.00
C SER A 579 -9.36 -5.11 20.02
N ILE A 580 -10.38 -4.30 19.76
CA ILE A 580 -10.36 -3.23 18.74
C ILE A 580 -9.17 -2.27 18.89
N GLY A 581 -8.61 -2.18 20.09
CA GLY A 581 -7.45 -1.34 20.39
C GLY A 581 -6.16 -1.76 19.69
N GLU A 582 -6.06 -2.98 19.16
CA GLU A 582 -4.85 -3.42 18.45
C GLU A 582 -4.55 -2.61 17.18
N CYS A 583 -5.57 -1.99 16.56
CA CYS A 583 -5.39 -1.14 15.39
C CYS A 583 -5.19 0.35 15.73
N LEU A 584 -5.27 0.74 16.98
CA LEU A 584 -5.30 2.16 17.37
C LEU A 584 -3.91 2.79 17.50
N GLU A 585 -2.89 1.98 17.84
CA GLU A 585 -1.51 2.46 18.06
C GLU A 585 -1.49 3.68 19.02
N ASN A 586 -1.24 4.86 18.50
CA ASN A 586 -1.19 6.12 19.26
C ASN A 586 -2.53 6.85 19.40
N HIS A 587 -3.63 6.27 18.91
CA HIS A 587 -4.98 6.84 19.08
C HIS A 587 -5.70 6.20 20.28
N THR A 588 -6.59 6.95 20.91
CA THR A 588 -7.60 6.34 21.77
C THR A 588 -8.80 5.89 20.94
N LEU A 589 -9.66 5.04 21.49
CA LEU A 589 -10.87 4.62 20.80
C LEU A 589 -11.79 5.80 20.48
N GLU A 590 -11.88 6.78 21.39
CA GLU A 590 -12.64 8.02 21.17
C GLU A 590 -12.08 8.87 20.04
N GLU A 591 -10.76 8.96 19.94
CA GLU A 591 -10.10 9.68 18.85
C GLU A 591 -10.34 9.00 17.51
N ALA A 592 -10.20 7.66 17.44
CA ALA A 592 -10.48 6.88 16.24
C ALA A 592 -11.96 7.00 15.83
N LEU A 593 -12.89 6.90 16.78
CA LEU A 593 -14.31 7.08 16.57
C LEU A 593 -14.62 8.48 16.03
N LEU A 594 -14.03 9.53 16.61
CA LEU A 594 -14.24 10.91 16.17
C LEU A 594 -13.73 11.13 14.75
N LEU A 595 -12.51 10.66 14.43
CA LEU A 595 -11.91 10.80 13.09
C LEU A 595 -12.70 10.00 12.04
N ALA A 596 -13.03 8.73 12.33
CA ALA A 596 -13.84 7.90 11.44
C ALA A 596 -15.24 8.53 11.21
N GLY A 597 -15.85 9.10 12.24
CA GLY A 597 -17.14 9.79 12.12
C GLY A 597 -17.08 11.09 11.31
N ARG A 598 -15.98 11.86 11.40
CA ARG A 598 -15.77 13.03 10.54
C ARG A 598 -15.60 12.60 9.09
N MET A 599 -14.74 11.59 8.85
CA MET A 599 -14.50 11.04 7.52
C MET A 599 -15.80 10.54 6.89
N GLN A 600 -16.55 9.69 7.59
CA GLN A 600 -17.79 9.10 7.08
C GLN A 600 -18.83 10.18 6.75
N ARG A 601 -19.11 11.14 7.65
CA ARG A 601 -20.09 12.20 7.38
C ARG A 601 -19.73 13.06 6.19
N LYS A 602 -18.46 13.47 6.07
CA LYS A 602 -18.00 14.28 4.95
C LYS A 602 -18.02 13.50 3.63
N PHE A 603 -17.72 12.22 3.67
CA PHE A 603 -17.82 11.35 2.50
C PHE A 603 -19.28 11.17 2.04
N ASP A 604 -20.21 11.02 2.99
CA ASP A 604 -21.64 10.95 2.69
C ASP A 604 -22.19 12.24 2.05
N GLU A 605 -21.66 13.43 2.40
CA GLU A 605 -21.98 14.69 1.71
C GLU A 605 -21.67 14.61 0.22
N GLY A 606 -20.49 14.06 -0.15
CA GLY A 606 -20.12 13.84 -1.54
C GLY A 606 -21.00 12.79 -2.25
N LEU A 607 -21.35 11.70 -1.56
CA LEU A 607 -22.25 10.68 -2.11
C LEU A 607 -23.65 11.23 -2.43
N LEU A 608 -24.13 12.19 -1.62
CA LEU A 608 -25.42 12.83 -1.88
C LEU A 608 -25.45 13.57 -3.21
N LEU A 609 -24.33 14.18 -3.64
CA LEU A 609 -24.21 14.86 -4.92
C LEU A 609 -24.28 13.87 -6.10
N LEU A 610 -23.79 12.64 -5.91
CA LEU A 610 -23.73 11.63 -6.95
C LEU A 610 -25.01 10.80 -7.10
N ARG A 611 -25.96 10.90 -6.14
CA ARG A 611 -27.15 10.04 -6.06
C ARG A 611 -27.96 10.00 -7.35
N ASP A 612 -28.23 11.17 -7.92
CA ASP A 612 -29.12 11.32 -9.08
C ASP A 612 -28.42 11.01 -10.40
N LEU A 613 -27.08 10.80 -10.38
CA LEU A 613 -26.31 10.52 -11.59
C LEU A 613 -26.52 9.09 -12.13
N ARG A 614 -26.98 8.15 -11.27
CA ARG A 614 -27.26 6.78 -11.72
C ARG A 614 -28.29 6.74 -12.85
N ASP A 615 -29.32 7.59 -12.79
CA ASP A 615 -30.34 7.64 -13.84
C ASP A 615 -29.79 8.31 -15.11
N ALA A 616 -28.95 9.32 -14.96
CA ALA A 616 -28.32 10.01 -16.09
C ALA A 616 -27.35 9.11 -16.86
N PHE A 617 -26.67 8.19 -16.17
CA PHE A 617 -25.65 7.28 -16.71
C PHE A 617 -26.10 5.81 -16.75
N ARG A 618 -27.43 5.53 -16.77
CA ARG A 618 -27.97 4.16 -16.72
C ARG A 618 -27.48 3.25 -17.83
N ASP A 619 -27.10 3.81 -18.99
CA ASP A 619 -26.61 3.09 -20.17
C ASP A 619 -25.07 3.10 -20.26
N ASP A 620 -24.37 3.75 -19.33
CA ASP A 620 -22.92 3.81 -19.22
C ASP A 620 -22.44 2.93 -18.06
N ARG A 621 -22.00 1.72 -18.38
CA ARG A 621 -21.56 0.73 -17.41
C ARG A 621 -20.35 1.23 -16.60
N GLU A 622 -19.38 1.89 -17.24
CA GLU A 622 -18.16 2.36 -16.56
C GLU A 622 -18.50 3.42 -15.49
N ARG A 623 -19.38 4.37 -15.82
CA ARG A 623 -19.84 5.37 -14.84
C ARG A 623 -20.65 4.77 -13.71
N LEU A 624 -21.49 3.76 -14.00
CA LEU A 624 -22.22 3.03 -12.96
C LEU A 624 -21.28 2.28 -12.01
N LEU A 625 -20.17 1.73 -12.52
CA LEU A 625 -19.13 1.09 -11.71
C LEU A 625 -18.37 2.12 -10.85
N ASP A 626 -18.05 3.30 -11.40
CA ASP A 626 -17.40 4.38 -10.62
C ASP A 626 -18.29 4.85 -9.46
N LEU A 627 -19.59 5.03 -9.71
CA LEU A 627 -20.58 5.35 -8.67
C LEU A 627 -20.65 4.22 -7.63
N GLY A 628 -20.62 2.96 -8.08
CA GLY A 628 -20.61 1.78 -7.21
C GLY A 628 -19.39 1.72 -6.30
N VAL A 629 -18.19 2.06 -6.79
CA VAL A 629 -16.96 2.16 -5.99
C VAL A 629 -17.09 3.23 -4.91
N ALA A 630 -17.62 4.42 -5.25
CA ALA A 630 -17.84 5.47 -4.26
C ALA A 630 -18.83 5.03 -3.16
N GLU A 631 -19.93 4.38 -3.54
CA GLU A 631 -20.92 3.83 -2.58
C GLU A 631 -20.31 2.74 -1.70
N ALA A 632 -19.51 1.82 -2.27
CA ALA A 632 -18.82 0.78 -1.50
C ALA A 632 -17.86 1.37 -0.46
N LEU A 633 -17.11 2.41 -0.81
CA LEU A 633 -16.26 3.16 0.13
C LEU A 633 -17.09 3.78 1.26
N GLY A 634 -18.22 4.41 0.93
CA GLY A 634 -19.11 4.96 1.94
C GLY A 634 -19.64 3.91 2.92
N LEU A 635 -19.99 2.70 2.43
CA LEU A 635 -20.38 1.57 3.26
C LEU A 635 -19.24 1.06 4.15
N GLN A 636 -18.00 0.99 3.62
CA GLN A 636 -16.83 0.60 4.41
C GLN A 636 -16.54 1.61 5.53
N PHE A 637 -16.57 2.91 5.23
CA PHE A 637 -16.33 3.96 6.25
C PHE A 637 -17.42 4.01 7.30
N ARG A 638 -18.67 3.83 6.90
CA ARG A 638 -19.79 3.72 7.84
C ARG A 638 -19.67 2.50 8.73
N SER A 639 -19.32 1.35 8.16
CA SER A 639 -19.09 0.11 8.94
C SER A 639 -17.93 0.28 9.91
N ALA A 640 -16.83 0.89 9.50
CA ALA A 640 -15.70 1.16 10.39
C ALA A 640 -16.07 2.08 11.56
N HIS A 641 -16.80 3.16 11.29
CA HIS A 641 -17.36 4.04 12.35
C HIS A 641 -18.25 3.27 13.31
N ASN A 642 -19.22 2.50 12.78
CA ASN A 642 -20.17 1.72 13.59
C ASN A 642 -19.46 0.67 14.46
N ILE A 643 -18.38 0.05 13.95
CA ILE A 643 -17.56 -0.89 14.72
C ILE A 643 -16.87 -0.19 15.88
N PHE A 644 -16.23 0.96 15.66
CA PHE A 644 -15.62 1.73 16.74
C PHE A 644 -16.66 2.19 17.78
N GLU A 645 -17.82 2.65 17.33
CA GLU A 645 -18.91 3.07 18.21
C GLU A 645 -19.48 1.88 19.01
N PHE A 646 -19.66 0.72 18.39
CA PHE A 646 -20.12 -0.50 19.05
C PHE A 646 -19.18 -0.91 20.19
N TYR A 647 -17.88 -0.93 19.96
CA TYR A 647 -16.91 -1.32 20.99
C TYR A 647 -16.70 -0.23 22.05
N TRP A 648 -16.88 1.05 21.69
CA TRP A 648 -16.95 2.13 22.66
C TRP A 648 -18.17 1.99 23.56
N LEU A 649 -19.35 1.75 23.00
CA LEU A 649 -20.57 1.50 23.77
C LEU A 649 -20.47 0.23 24.62
N ARG A 650 -19.84 -0.83 24.11
CA ARG A 650 -19.57 -2.06 24.88
C ARG A 650 -18.76 -1.74 26.14
N ARG A 651 -17.70 -0.95 26.02
CA ARG A 651 -16.92 -0.50 27.16
C ARG A 651 -17.80 0.26 28.16
N GLU A 652 -18.54 1.26 27.70
CA GLU A 652 -19.40 2.02 28.57
C GLU A 652 -20.49 1.15 29.25
N LEU A 653 -21.04 0.17 28.55
CA LEU A 653 -22.04 -0.76 29.07
C LEU A 653 -21.51 -1.57 30.27
N TYR A 654 -20.27 -2.01 30.25
CA TYR A 654 -19.67 -2.77 31.37
C TYR A 654 -19.46 -1.90 32.61
N PHE A 655 -19.22 -0.61 32.47
CA PHE A 655 -18.94 0.33 33.56
C PHE A 655 -20.13 1.19 34.00
N ALA A 656 -21.21 1.23 33.22
CA ALA A 656 -22.38 2.05 33.54
C ALA A 656 -23.12 1.57 34.79
N ALA A 657 -23.78 2.51 35.47
CA ALA A 657 -24.76 2.17 36.49
C ALA A 657 -25.94 1.41 35.88
N ASN A 658 -26.56 0.50 36.64
CA ASN A 658 -27.62 -0.37 36.11
C ASN A 658 -28.74 0.38 35.39
N GLY A 659 -29.11 1.57 35.85
CA GLY A 659 -30.14 2.39 35.20
C GLY A 659 -29.81 2.95 33.82
N GLN A 660 -28.51 2.93 33.43
CA GLN A 660 -28.04 3.42 32.14
C GLN A 660 -27.81 2.29 31.13
N LYS A 661 -27.58 1.05 31.61
CA LYS A 661 -27.19 -0.11 30.78
C LYS A 661 -28.22 -0.44 29.70
N ALA A 662 -29.50 -0.36 30.00
CA ALA A 662 -30.57 -0.66 29.03
C ALA A 662 -30.52 0.30 27.83
N GLY A 663 -30.27 1.59 28.06
CA GLY A 663 -30.15 2.60 26.99
C GLY A 663 -28.89 2.38 26.11
N LEU A 664 -27.77 2.01 26.73
CA LEU A 664 -26.54 1.68 25.98
C LEU A 664 -26.71 0.40 25.13
N LEU A 665 -27.33 -0.63 25.72
CA LEU A 665 -27.62 -1.87 25.00
C LEU A 665 -28.52 -1.64 23.78
N GLU A 666 -29.54 -0.76 23.92
CA GLU A 666 -30.40 -0.43 22.78
C GLU A 666 -29.65 0.35 21.68
N GLN A 667 -28.75 1.28 22.03
CA GLN A 667 -27.90 1.93 21.03
C GLN A 667 -27.06 0.92 20.30
N MET A 668 -26.45 -0.06 20.99
CA MET A 668 -25.70 -1.14 20.36
C MET A 668 -26.58 -1.99 19.43
N ARG A 669 -27.83 -2.29 19.82
CA ARG A 669 -28.81 -2.99 18.98
C ARG A 669 -29.04 -2.25 17.65
N GLN A 670 -29.22 -0.94 17.71
CA GLN A 670 -29.40 -0.11 16.49
C GLN A 670 -28.21 -0.14 15.58
N LEU A 671 -26.98 -0.16 16.13
CA LEU A 671 -25.76 -0.34 15.32
C LEU A 671 -25.72 -1.71 14.64
N VAL A 672 -26.08 -2.79 15.34
CA VAL A 672 -26.12 -4.14 14.74
C VAL A 672 -27.15 -4.19 13.59
N LEU A 673 -28.32 -3.60 13.77
CA LEU A 673 -29.34 -3.49 12.70
C LEU A 673 -28.84 -2.64 11.51
N ALA A 674 -28.09 -1.57 11.80
CA ALA A 674 -27.47 -0.75 10.75
C ALA A 674 -26.42 -1.56 9.96
N GLU A 675 -25.61 -2.37 10.63
CA GLU A 675 -24.59 -3.22 10.01
C GLU A 675 -25.18 -4.37 9.19
N ILE A 676 -26.33 -4.92 9.57
CA ILE A 676 -27.07 -5.89 8.74
C ILE A 676 -27.50 -5.22 7.42
N ARG A 677 -28.01 -3.97 7.48
CA ARG A 677 -28.36 -3.21 6.26
C ARG A 677 -27.13 -2.88 5.43
N ASN A 678 -26.02 -2.43 6.06
CA ASN A 678 -24.77 -2.16 5.38
C ASN A 678 -24.27 -3.39 4.60
N SER A 679 -24.35 -4.59 5.21
CA SER A 679 -23.97 -5.83 4.52
C SER A 679 -24.92 -6.14 3.35
N ALA A 680 -26.21 -5.88 3.48
CA ALA A 680 -27.19 -6.09 2.39
C ALA A 680 -26.89 -5.17 1.19
N ASP A 681 -26.64 -3.88 1.45
CA ASP A 681 -26.32 -2.91 0.41
C ASP A 681 -25.00 -3.26 -0.30
N MET A 682 -23.97 -3.70 0.45
CA MET A 682 -22.69 -4.14 -0.11
C MET A 682 -22.84 -5.40 -0.98
N ILE A 683 -23.73 -6.34 -0.62
CA ILE A 683 -24.03 -7.52 -1.45
C ILE A 683 -24.50 -7.09 -2.84
N LEU A 684 -25.42 -6.11 -2.93
CA LEU A 684 -25.93 -5.61 -4.19
C LEU A 684 -24.84 -4.97 -5.06
N LEU A 685 -23.85 -4.34 -4.45
CA LEU A 685 -22.69 -3.77 -5.15
C LEU A 685 -21.74 -4.89 -5.63
N CYS A 686 -21.41 -5.85 -4.78
CA CYS A 686 -20.54 -6.97 -5.15
C CYS A 686 -21.12 -7.84 -6.29
N GLN A 687 -22.44 -7.95 -6.39
CA GLN A 687 -23.12 -8.65 -7.50
C GLN A 687 -22.95 -7.94 -8.85
N LYS A 688 -22.72 -6.63 -8.85
CA LYS A 688 -22.54 -5.80 -10.04
C LYS A 688 -21.07 -5.55 -10.40
N ASP A 689 -20.20 -5.59 -9.42
CA ASP A 689 -18.78 -5.24 -9.55
C ASP A 689 -17.89 -6.27 -8.84
N SER A 690 -17.29 -7.16 -9.61
CA SER A 690 -16.42 -8.22 -9.10
C SER A 690 -15.06 -7.74 -8.58
N ARG A 691 -14.72 -6.46 -8.77
CA ARG A 691 -13.47 -5.85 -8.26
C ARG A 691 -13.57 -5.55 -6.76
N LEU A 692 -14.80 -5.36 -6.25
CA LEU A 692 -15.03 -5.02 -4.85
C LEU A 692 -14.63 -6.15 -3.93
N GLY A 693 -13.92 -5.82 -2.88
CA GLY A 693 -13.35 -6.76 -1.92
C GLY A 693 -11.99 -7.33 -2.31
N PHE A 694 -11.57 -7.23 -3.59
CA PHE A 694 -10.27 -7.76 -4.02
C PHE A 694 -9.13 -6.89 -3.51
N HIS A 695 -8.18 -7.53 -2.82
CA HIS A 695 -6.96 -6.91 -2.34
C HIS A 695 -5.76 -7.52 -3.09
N SER A 696 -5.10 -6.72 -3.92
CA SER A 696 -4.03 -7.21 -4.82
C SER A 696 -2.88 -7.85 -4.05
N GLU A 697 -2.44 -7.24 -2.94
CA GLU A 697 -1.31 -7.79 -2.15
C GLU A 697 -1.69 -9.07 -1.39
N ALA A 698 -2.95 -9.25 -1.05
CA ALA A 698 -3.46 -10.49 -0.49
C ALA A 698 -3.79 -11.55 -1.56
N GLU A 699 -3.80 -11.18 -2.82
CA GLU A 699 -4.20 -12.02 -3.95
C GLU A 699 -5.57 -12.71 -3.72
N ALA A 700 -6.49 -12.02 -3.04
CA ALA A 700 -7.79 -12.57 -2.66
C ALA A 700 -8.82 -11.49 -2.31
N HIS A 701 -10.10 -11.84 -2.42
CA HIS A 701 -11.19 -11.01 -1.92
C HIS A 701 -11.25 -11.06 -0.40
N GLN A 702 -11.18 -9.90 0.25
CA GLN A 702 -11.33 -9.78 1.70
C GLN A 702 -12.80 -9.80 2.11
N TYR A 703 -13.68 -9.23 1.27
CA TYR A 703 -15.12 -9.43 1.36
C TYR A 703 -15.69 -9.83 -0.01
N CYS A 704 -16.78 -10.55 0.01
CA CYS A 704 -17.55 -11.02 -1.14
C CYS A 704 -18.95 -11.40 -0.67
N GLU A 705 -19.86 -11.67 -1.58
CA GLU A 705 -21.25 -11.97 -1.27
C GLU A 705 -21.40 -13.06 -0.19
N SER A 706 -20.68 -14.20 -0.32
CA SER A 706 -20.77 -15.31 0.65
C SER A 706 -20.34 -14.91 2.07
N ARG A 707 -19.30 -14.09 2.22
CA ARG A 707 -18.83 -13.56 3.51
C ARG A 707 -19.80 -12.54 4.11
N LEU A 708 -20.39 -11.69 3.28
CA LEU A 708 -21.39 -10.70 3.71
C LEU A 708 -22.68 -11.39 4.20
N VAL A 709 -23.15 -12.44 3.49
CA VAL A 709 -24.29 -13.25 3.93
C VAL A 709 -23.97 -14.00 5.24
N TRP A 710 -22.76 -14.55 5.34
CA TRP A 710 -22.30 -15.18 6.59
C TRP A 710 -22.33 -14.17 7.76
N ARG A 711 -21.79 -12.95 7.57
CA ARG A 711 -21.85 -11.90 8.59
C ARG A 711 -23.26 -11.54 9.01
N GLN A 712 -24.20 -11.39 8.05
CA GLN A 712 -25.60 -11.10 8.39
C GLN A 712 -26.21 -12.15 9.32
N LYS A 713 -25.91 -13.45 9.10
CA LYS A 713 -26.35 -14.52 9.98
C LYS A 713 -25.77 -14.41 11.37
N LEU A 714 -24.48 -14.06 11.48
CA LEU A 714 -23.83 -13.86 12.79
C LEU A 714 -24.46 -12.69 13.55
N LEU A 715 -24.68 -11.56 12.89
CA LEU A 715 -25.30 -10.39 13.49
C LEU A 715 -26.76 -10.65 13.89
N GLN A 716 -27.49 -11.43 13.09
CA GLN A 716 -28.84 -11.85 13.45
C GLN A 716 -28.83 -12.78 14.68
N ASN A 717 -27.90 -13.74 14.71
CA ASN A 717 -27.76 -14.63 15.87
C ASN A 717 -27.40 -13.83 17.15
N LEU A 718 -26.55 -12.82 17.03
CA LEU A 718 -26.23 -11.91 18.15
C LEU A 718 -27.50 -11.24 18.71
N LEU A 719 -28.40 -10.74 17.82
CA LEU A 719 -29.69 -10.14 18.20
C LEU A 719 -30.62 -11.15 18.87
N ASP A 720 -30.62 -12.40 18.42
CA ASP A 720 -31.56 -13.42 18.87
C ASP A 720 -31.12 -14.13 20.16
N THR A 721 -29.81 -14.10 20.47
CA THR A 721 -29.25 -14.85 21.61
C THR A 721 -28.62 -13.95 22.67
N ASP A 722 -27.60 -13.16 22.31
CA ASP A 722 -26.83 -12.43 23.30
C ASP A 722 -27.58 -11.20 23.83
N PHE A 723 -28.29 -10.45 22.99
CA PHE A 723 -29.07 -9.29 23.44
C PHE A 723 -30.13 -9.69 24.45
N PRO A 724 -30.98 -10.72 24.28
CA PRO A 724 -31.90 -11.18 25.28
C PRO A 724 -31.24 -11.59 26.60
N ALA A 725 -30.07 -12.25 26.54
CA ALA A 725 -29.34 -12.63 27.74
C ALA A 725 -28.84 -11.41 28.54
N PHE A 726 -28.33 -10.40 27.84
CA PHE A 726 -27.90 -9.12 28.45
C PHE A 726 -29.09 -8.36 29.03
N GLU A 727 -30.21 -8.26 28.32
CA GLU A 727 -31.47 -7.64 28.82
C GLU A 727 -31.93 -8.29 30.10
N GLN A 728 -31.93 -9.63 30.15
CA GLN A 728 -32.32 -10.37 31.33
C GLN A 728 -31.38 -10.12 32.51
N ALA A 729 -30.06 -10.08 32.28
CA ALA A 729 -29.09 -9.77 33.32
C ALA A 729 -29.26 -8.35 33.85
N ILE A 730 -29.47 -7.37 32.99
CA ILE A 730 -29.71 -5.97 33.36
C ILE A 730 -31.00 -5.86 34.17
N ALA A 731 -32.09 -6.48 33.73
CA ALA A 731 -33.38 -6.45 34.42
C ALA A 731 -33.32 -7.08 35.81
N LYS A 732 -32.54 -8.13 36.00
CA LYS A 732 -32.34 -8.80 37.28
C LYS A 732 -31.29 -8.13 38.17
N GLY A 733 -30.50 -7.18 37.64
CA GLY A 733 -29.35 -6.59 38.33
C GLY A 733 -28.21 -7.59 38.61
N THR A 734 -28.10 -8.65 37.78
CA THR A 734 -27.01 -9.64 37.84
C THR A 734 -25.84 -9.21 36.98
N PRO A 735 -24.61 -9.77 37.19
CA PRO A 735 -23.48 -9.52 36.30
C PRO A 735 -23.82 -9.80 34.83
N LEU A 736 -23.26 -8.98 33.93
CA LEU A 736 -23.45 -9.18 32.50
C LEU A 736 -22.85 -10.54 32.05
N PRO A 737 -23.46 -11.20 31.07
CA PRO A 737 -22.93 -12.45 30.51
C PRO A 737 -21.48 -12.30 30.05
N GLN A 738 -20.70 -13.31 30.34
CA GLN A 738 -19.29 -13.41 29.92
C GLN A 738 -19.12 -14.67 29.06
N SER A 739 -18.10 -14.65 28.17
CA SER A 739 -17.73 -15.89 27.48
C SER A 739 -17.12 -16.89 28.48
N ASP A 740 -17.32 -18.16 28.21
CA ASP A 740 -16.67 -19.23 28.99
C ASP A 740 -15.15 -19.10 28.99
N PHE A 741 -14.64 -18.63 27.91
CA PHE A 741 -13.26 -18.32 27.65
C PHE A 741 -12.70 -17.23 28.59
N TYR A 742 -13.39 -16.11 28.70
CA TYR A 742 -13.04 -15.04 29.63
C TYR A 742 -13.07 -15.56 31.10
N ALA A 743 -14.04 -16.38 31.43
CA ALA A 743 -14.15 -16.94 32.79
C ALA A 743 -12.98 -17.84 33.19
N GLN A 744 -12.45 -18.62 32.22
CA GLN A 744 -11.33 -19.56 32.43
C GLN A 744 -9.95 -18.93 32.33
N THR A 745 -9.84 -17.66 31.93
CA THR A 745 -8.58 -16.98 31.73
C THR A 745 -7.72 -16.93 33.00
N PRO A 746 -6.46 -17.39 32.99
CA PRO A 746 -5.55 -17.29 34.11
C PRO A 746 -5.39 -15.85 34.61
N THR A 747 -5.21 -15.71 35.92
CA THR A 747 -5.12 -14.40 36.57
C THR A 747 -3.76 -14.23 37.25
N TYR A 748 -3.09 -13.10 36.98
CA TYR A 748 -1.93 -12.65 37.74
C TYR A 748 -2.32 -11.41 38.57
N ARG A 749 -1.98 -11.42 39.84
CA ARG A 749 -2.15 -10.26 40.72
C ARG A 749 -0.86 -9.44 40.74
N LEU A 750 -0.92 -8.16 40.53
CA LEU A 750 0.22 -7.25 40.67
C LEU A 750 0.93 -7.46 42.04
N ASN A 751 2.23 -7.38 42.04
CA ASN A 751 3.07 -7.59 43.21
C ASN A 751 2.95 -8.99 43.87
N SER A 752 2.41 -10.01 43.16
CA SER A 752 2.30 -11.37 43.69
C SER A 752 3.60 -12.20 43.61
N GLY A 753 4.66 -11.60 43.06
CA GLY A 753 5.97 -12.22 42.92
C GLY A 753 6.17 -12.99 41.60
N TRP A 754 7.24 -13.76 41.56
CA TRP A 754 7.72 -14.44 40.36
C TRP A 754 6.80 -15.54 39.87
N GLN A 755 6.61 -15.61 38.56
CA GLN A 755 5.99 -16.67 37.82
C GLN A 755 6.98 -17.22 36.80
N GLY A 756 6.71 -18.36 36.20
CA GLY A 756 7.52 -18.92 35.11
C GLY A 756 7.98 -20.35 35.37
N ASP A 757 9.01 -20.77 34.67
CA ASP A 757 9.62 -22.09 34.72
C ASP A 757 11.13 -22.03 35.05
N GLU A 758 11.85 -23.13 34.87
CA GLU A 758 13.29 -23.18 35.12
C GLU A 758 14.15 -22.42 34.12
N HIS A 759 13.60 -22.06 32.95
CA HIS A 759 14.31 -21.33 31.88
C HIS A 759 13.92 -19.86 31.80
N THR A 760 12.70 -19.53 32.24
CA THR A 760 12.16 -18.17 32.14
C THR A 760 11.29 -17.86 33.34
N ARG A 761 11.66 -16.85 34.09
CA ARG A 761 10.84 -16.31 35.19
C ARG A 761 10.50 -14.84 34.89
N TRP A 762 9.36 -14.38 35.36
CA TRP A 762 8.96 -13.00 35.26
C TRP A 762 8.08 -12.57 36.42
N GLN A 763 8.05 -11.26 36.66
CA GLN A 763 7.14 -10.62 37.61
C GLN A 763 6.73 -9.26 37.12
N ILE A 764 5.56 -8.79 37.61
CA ILE A 764 5.04 -7.45 37.33
C ILE A 764 4.78 -6.77 38.66
N GLU A 765 5.42 -5.63 38.84
CA GLU A 765 5.29 -4.79 40.04
C GLU A 765 4.69 -3.45 39.70
N ARG A 766 3.71 -3.00 40.49
CA ARG A 766 3.19 -1.63 40.42
C ARG A 766 3.99 -0.78 41.41
N LEU A 767 4.56 0.32 40.90
CA LEU A 767 5.39 1.24 41.67
C LEU A 767 4.52 2.31 42.36
N GLU A 768 5.10 3.08 43.30
CA GLU A 768 4.37 4.13 44.04
C GLU A 768 3.81 5.25 43.14
N ASN A 769 4.44 5.49 41.98
CA ASN A 769 3.99 6.45 40.97
C ASN A 769 3.02 5.86 39.95
N ASP A 770 2.46 4.69 40.21
CA ASP A 770 1.60 3.91 39.33
C ASP A 770 2.26 3.37 38.05
N ASP A 771 3.56 3.51 37.86
CA ASP A 771 4.28 2.84 36.78
C ASP A 771 4.35 1.32 37.03
N LEU A 772 4.47 0.53 35.96
CA LEU A 772 4.77 -0.90 36.07
C LEU A 772 6.25 -1.18 35.81
N ARG A 773 6.81 -2.03 36.66
CA ARG A 773 8.07 -2.69 36.39
C ARG A 773 7.82 -4.14 36.03
N VAL A 774 8.15 -4.52 34.80
CA VAL A 774 8.11 -5.90 34.31
C VAL A 774 9.53 -6.43 34.26
N THR A 775 9.83 -7.44 35.02
CA THR A 775 11.17 -8.03 35.09
C THR A 775 11.13 -9.47 34.61
N PHE A 776 12.01 -9.81 33.68
CA PHE A 776 12.28 -11.17 33.23
C PHE A 776 13.64 -11.63 33.72
N GLU A 777 13.73 -12.91 34.05
CA GLU A 777 14.97 -13.63 34.18
C GLU A 777 14.97 -14.82 33.23
N GLY A 778 15.93 -14.86 32.32
CA GLY A 778 16.07 -15.93 31.34
C GLY A 778 17.41 -16.61 31.46
N LYS A 779 17.43 -17.95 31.56
CA LYS A 779 18.69 -18.71 31.46
C LYS A 779 19.28 -18.57 30.08
N ASP A 780 20.59 -18.47 29.99
CA ASP A 780 21.34 -18.41 28.75
C ASP A 780 21.14 -19.71 27.95
N LEU A 781 20.58 -19.62 26.75
CA LEU A 781 20.36 -20.72 25.84
C LEU A 781 21.12 -20.44 24.55
N PRO A 782 21.60 -21.46 23.83
CA PRO A 782 22.20 -21.25 22.51
C PRO A 782 21.19 -20.58 21.57
N TYR A 783 21.54 -19.42 20.98
CA TYR A 783 20.63 -18.63 20.18
C TYR A 783 21.34 -17.82 19.08
N GLU A 784 20.59 -17.47 18.07
CA GLU A 784 20.89 -16.35 17.18
C GLU A 784 20.08 -15.12 17.59
N TYR A 785 18.87 -15.33 18.17
CA TYR A 785 18.08 -14.29 18.83
C TYR A 785 17.46 -14.82 20.14
N ASP A 786 17.29 -13.93 21.11
CA ASP A 786 16.59 -14.15 22.38
C ASP A 786 15.63 -12.96 22.59
N THR A 787 14.34 -13.23 22.50
CA THR A 787 13.29 -12.20 22.54
C THR A 787 12.49 -12.31 23.83
N PHE A 788 12.39 -11.23 24.57
CA PHE A 788 11.52 -11.05 25.74
C PHE A 788 10.41 -10.06 25.39
N ALA A 789 9.19 -10.42 25.67
CA ALA A 789 8.06 -9.57 25.37
C ALA A 789 7.00 -9.55 26.47
N PHE A 790 6.50 -8.37 26.69
CA PHE A 790 5.35 -8.07 27.51
C PHE A 790 4.36 -7.27 26.67
N ASN A 791 3.16 -7.76 26.57
CA ASN A 791 2.06 -7.07 25.90
C ASN A 791 0.95 -6.86 26.90
N CYS A 792 0.43 -5.64 26.97
CA CYS A 792 -0.70 -5.29 27.82
C CYS A 792 -1.86 -4.83 26.96
N VAL A 793 -3.03 -5.40 27.23
CA VAL A 793 -4.29 -5.02 26.60
C VAL A 793 -5.21 -4.57 27.71
N ASP A 794 -5.73 -3.35 27.61
CA ASP A 794 -6.78 -2.93 28.55
C ASP A 794 -8.13 -3.56 28.17
N ALA A 795 -9.15 -3.42 29.05
CA ALA A 795 -10.47 -3.98 28.80
C ALA A 795 -11.22 -3.30 27.64
N THR A 796 -10.66 -2.22 27.07
CA THR A 796 -11.16 -1.57 25.85
C THR A 796 -10.54 -2.14 24.59
N GLY A 797 -9.55 -3.02 24.76
CA GLY A 797 -8.81 -3.58 23.67
C GLY A 797 -7.61 -2.77 23.19
N THR A 798 -7.26 -1.68 23.88
CA THR A 798 -6.01 -0.94 23.56
C THR A 798 -4.81 -1.79 23.94
N THR A 799 -3.94 -2.06 22.96
CA THR A 799 -2.77 -2.92 23.12
C THR A 799 -1.50 -2.11 23.22
N PHE A 800 -0.63 -2.51 24.13
CA PHE A 800 0.69 -1.93 24.32
C PHE A 800 1.74 -3.03 24.26
N PRO A 801 2.38 -3.23 23.09
CA PRO A 801 3.47 -4.22 22.97
C PRO A 801 4.80 -3.62 23.39
N TRP A 802 5.51 -4.31 24.27
CA TRP A 802 6.91 -4.05 24.61
C TRP A 802 7.73 -5.29 24.35
N MET A 803 8.74 -5.14 23.56
CA MET A 803 9.59 -6.25 23.18
C MET A 803 11.03 -5.80 23.06
N ILE A 804 11.92 -6.68 23.46
CA ILE A 804 13.33 -6.58 23.21
C ILE A 804 13.84 -7.88 22.59
N THR A 805 14.61 -7.78 21.54
CA THR A 805 15.30 -8.91 20.92
C THR A 805 16.79 -8.67 21.04
N ILE A 806 17.50 -9.64 21.59
CA ILE A 806 18.94 -9.64 21.79
C ILE A 806 19.52 -10.65 20.80
N TYR A 807 20.38 -10.18 19.92
CA TYR A 807 21.02 -11.02 18.92
C TYR A 807 22.32 -11.66 19.48
N LYS A 808 22.81 -12.70 18.81
CA LYS A 808 24.04 -13.42 19.18
C LYS A 808 25.28 -12.53 19.31
N ASN A 809 25.31 -11.42 18.58
CA ASN A 809 26.35 -10.42 18.66
C ASN A 809 26.16 -9.38 19.80
N GLU A 810 25.22 -9.63 20.70
CA GLU A 810 24.78 -8.74 21.80
C GLU A 810 24.14 -7.41 21.30
N THR A 811 23.83 -7.29 20.02
CA THR A 811 23.02 -6.17 19.54
C THR A 811 21.60 -6.30 20.08
N VAL A 812 21.06 -5.20 20.54
CA VAL A 812 19.72 -5.13 21.14
C VAL A 812 18.79 -4.36 20.20
N TYR A 813 17.67 -4.97 19.85
CA TYR A 813 16.56 -4.30 19.16
C TYR A 813 15.40 -4.12 20.13
N GLN A 814 14.96 -2.88 20.32
CA GLN A 814 13.81 -2.54 21.15
C GLN A 814 12.66 -2.05 20.28
N LEU A 815 11.52 -2.72 20.42
CA LEU A 815 10.27 -2.26 19.83
C LEU A 815 9.60 -1.32 20.82
N HIS A 816 9.36 -0.14 20.57
CA HIS A 816 8.78 0.92 21.41
C HIS A 816 9.83 1.73 22.22
N PRO A 817 10.32 2.82 21.64
CA PRO A 817 11.37 3.64 22.24
C PRO A 817 10.93 4.42 23.49
N LEU A 818 9.63 4.43 23.83
CA LEU A 818 9.09 5.17 24.99
C LEU A 818 9.16 4.39 26.32
N ALA A 819 9.52 3.11 26.30
CA ALA A 819 9.74 2.33 27.52
C ALA A 819 11.23 2.28 27.84
N GLU A 820 11.59 2.61 29.06
CA GLU A 820 12.95 2.33 29.54
C GLU A 820 13.13 0.82 29.63
N CYS A 821 14.14 0.31 28.94
CA CYS A 821 14.51 -1.09 29.00
C CYS A 821 15.96 -1.25 29.43
N ASN A 822 16.18 -2.06 30.44
CA ASN A 822 17.52 -2.41 30.94
C ASN A 822 17.78 -3.91 30.78
N VAL A 823 18.94 -4.24 30.22
CA VAL A 823 19.42 -5.62 30.07
C VAL A 823 20.67 -5.78 30.88
N ASN A 824 20.65 -6.73 31.81
CA ASN A 824 21.80 -7.10 32.64
C ASN A 824 22.08 -8.59 32.50
N ARG A 825 23.35 -8.98 32.60
CA ARG A 825 23.79 -10.37 32.60
C ARG A 825 24.55 -10.69 33.91
N ASN A 826 24.13 -11.77 34.55
CA ASN A 826 24.79 -12.26 35.76
C ASN A 826 25.03 -13.78 35.64
N GLY A 827 26.25 -14.14 35.27
CA GLY A 827 26.59 -15.54 34.97
C GLY A 827 25.85 -16.07 33.74
N ASP A 828 25.07 -17.13 33.92
CA ASP A 828 24.24 -17.79 32.92
C ASP A 828 22.79 -17.27 32.86
N THR A 829 22.51 -16.18 33.58
CA THR A 829 21.17 -15.60 33.67
C THR A 829 21.19 -14.19 33.12
N ARG A 830 20.22 -13.92 32.23
CA ARG A 830 19.96 -12.60 31.68
C ARG A 830 18.72 -12.01 32.34
N THR A 831 18.83 -10.78 32.84
CA THR A 831 17.73 -10.03 33.44
C THR A 831 17.32 -8.91 32.47
N VAL A 832 16.05 -8.88 32.07
CA VAL A 832 15.46 -7.84 31.25
C VAL A 832 14.39 -7.13 32.07
N THR A 833 14.49 -5.82 32.19
CA THR A 833 13.52 -5.01 32.93
C THR A 833 12.93 -3.94 32.03
N PHE A 834 11.60 -3.91 31.93
CA PHE A 834 10.84 -2.83 31.28
C PHE A 834 10.23 -1.95 32.37
N LEU A 835 10.36 -0.63 32.20
CA LEU A 835 9.65 0.36 33.01
C LEU A 835 8.59 1.03 32.14
N LEU A 836 7.35 0.89 32.55
CA LEU A 836 6.16 1.33 31.78
C LEU A 836 5.47 2.45 32.54
N PRO A 837 5.48 3.68 31.99
CA PRO A 837 4.76 4.80 32.57
C PRO A 837 3.26 4.49 32.73
N SER A 838 2.68 4.92 33.83
CA SER A 838 1.24 4.74 34.13
C SER A 838 0.33 5.22 33.01
N LEU A 839 0.71 6.31 32.34
CA LEU A 839 0.01 6.87 31.18
C LEU A 839 -0.15 5.87 30.03
N LEU A 840 0.75 4.89 29.89
CA LEU A 840 0.72 3.91 28.78
C LEU A 840 -0.09 2.66 29.09
N TRP A 841 -0.16 2.21 30.35
CA TRP A 841 -0.87 0.98 30.69
C TRP A 841 -2.15 1.19 31.49
N ASN A 842 -2.34 2.37 32.07
CA ASN A 842 -3.46 2.74 32.94
C ASN A 842 -4.23 3.96 32.41
N ARG A 843 -4.51 3.99 31.12
CA ARG A 843 -5.22 5.11 30.47
C ARG A 843 -6.63 5.33 31.05
N ASP A 844 -7.30 4.27 31.41
CA ASP A 844 -8.57 4.34 32.11
C ASP A 844 -8.48 3.53 33.41
N PRO A 845 -8.30 4.16 34.58
CA PRO A 845 -8.16 3.48 35.84
C PRO A 845 -9.42 2.74 36.30
N ARG A 846 -10.58 2.99 35.69
CA ARG A 846 -11.83 2.27 35.96
C ARG A 846 -11.79 0.83 35.43
N ILE A 847 -10.84 0.50 34.56
CA ILE A 847 -10.82 -0.77 33.84
C ILE A 847 -10.02 -1.81 34.60
N GLU A 848 -10.72 -2.82 35.14
CA GLU A 848 -10.15 -4.05 35.67
C GLU A 848 -11.03 -5.25 35.24
N PRO A 849 -10.48 -6.39 34.88
CA PRO A 849 -9.04 -6.66 34.72
C PRO A 849 -8.46 -6.10 33.43
N ARG A 850 -7.14 -5.87 33.41
CA ARG A 850 -6.36 -5.71 32.20
C ARG A 850 -5.88 -7.06 31.72
N PHE A 851 -5.49 -7.14 30.45
CA PHE A 851 -5.01 -8.38 29.87
C PHE A 851 -3.54 -8.24 29.52
N VAL A 852 -2.79 -9.29 29.83
CA VAL A 852 -1.35 -9.35 29.57
C VAL A 852 -0.97 -10.65 28.89
N TYR A 853 -0.04 -10.56 27.98
CA TYR A 853 0.60 -11.71 27.38
C TYR A 853 2.11 -11.57 27.50
N ILE A 854 2.74 -12.61 27.99
CA ILE A 854 4.18 -12.66 28.31
C ILE A 854 4.78 -13.82 27.54
N TYR A 855 5.86 -13.57 26.82
CA TYR A 855 6.58 -14.65 26.18
C TYR A 855 8.09 -14.39 26.14
N ARG A 856 8.82 -15.50 26.00
CA ARG A 856 10.21 -15.52 25.59
C ARG A 856 10.38 -16.52 24.45
N THR A 857 11.10 -16.13 23.39
CA THR A 857 11.44 -17.01 22.28
C THR A 857 12.94 -16.96 22.06
N VAL A 858 13.56 -18.13 21.91
CA VAL A 858 14.99 -18.30 21.63
C VAL A 858 15.12 -19.16 20.37
N GLY A 859 15.84 -18.71 19.37
CA GLY A 859 15.91 -19.45 18.12
C GLY A 859 16.98 -18.98 17.15
N ALA A 860 16.93 -19.56 15.96
CA ALA A 860 17.70 -19.16 14.81
C ALA A 860 16.77 -18.47 13.76
N HIS A 861 17.30 -17.53 13.01
CA HIS A 861 16.53 -16.74 12.05
C HIS A 861 15.94 -17.55 10.90
N ASP A 862 16.60 -18.63 10.53
CA ASP A 862 16.20 -19.49 9.40
C ASP A 862 15.28 -20.65 9.82
N ASP A 863 15.03 -20.81 11.11
CA ASP A 863 14.09 -21.80 11.63
C ASP A 863 12.78 -21.13 12.06
N PRO A 864 11.66 -21.40 11.37
CA PRO A 864 10.36 -20.86 11.77
C PRO A 864 9.86 -21.39 13.11
N THR A 865 10.51 -22.45 13.64
CA THR A 865 10.20 -23.04 14.93
C THR A 865 11.27 -22.60 15.93
N PRO A 866 10.94 -21.78 16.95
CA PRO A 866 11.92 -21.41 17.97
C PRO A 866 12.44 -22.67 18.68
N ALA A 867 13.76 -22.69 18.93
CA ALA A 867 14.41 -23.77 19.69
C ALA A 867 13.89 -23.85 21.14
N PHE A 868 13.45 -22.72 21.66
CA PHE A 868 12.79 -22.61 22.97
C PHE A 868 11.70 -21.54 22.92
N ARG A 869 10.55 -21.84 23.53
CA ARG A 869 9.45 -20.90 23.70
C ARG A 869 8.82 -21.04 25.09
N TYR A 870 8.62 -19.93 25.74
CA TYR A 870 7.83 -19.77 26.93
C TYR A 870 6.69 -18.80 26.67
N ASP A 871 5.49 -19.17 27.09
CA ASP A 871 4.27 -18.34 26.95
C ASP A 871 3.47 -18.35 28.26
N TRP A 872 2.96 -17.20 28.64
CA TRP A 872 1.96 -17.07 29.67
C TRP A 872 0.83 -16.14 29.24
N PRO A 873 -0.42 -16.59 29.22
CA PRO A 873 -0.88 -17.98 29.46
C PRO A 873 -0.31 -18.98 28.43
N PRO A 874 -0.29 -20.30 28.78
CA PRO A 874 0.23 -21.31 27.89
C PRO A 874 -0.53 -21.36 26.56
N HIS A 875 0.21 -21.23 25.48
CA HIS A 875 -0.30 -21.11 24.10
C HIS A 875 -1.22 -22.26 23.65
N GLU A 876 -0.97 -23.49 24.13
CA GLU A 876 -1.72 -24.67 23.71
C GLU A 876 -3.14 -24.76 24.30
N GLN A 877 -3.39 -24.04 25.39
CA GLN A 877 -4.65 -24.11 26.14
C GLN A 877 -5.65 -23.03 25.78
N PHE A 878 -5.18 -21.94 25.17
CA PHE A 878 -5.97 -20.74 24.93
C PHE A 878 -5.85 -20.27 23.50
N PRO A 879 -6.95 -19.96 22.79
CA PRO A 879 -6.93 -19.41 21.46
C PRO A 879 -6.37 -18.00 21.43
N ARG A 880 -6.08 -17.49 20.27
CA ARG A 880 -5.09 -16.47 20.02
C ARG A 880 -5.70 -15.13 19.74
N ILE A 881 -5.19 -14.11 20.42
CA ILE A 881 -5.32 -12.73 20.00
C ILE A 881 -3.97 -12.27 19.49
N ARG A 882 -4.01 -11.47 18.48
CA ARG A 882 -2.82 -10.90 17.93
C ARG A 882 -2.47 -9.59 18.62
N LEU A 883 -1.19 -9.36 18.77
CA LEU A 883 -0.68 -8.22 19.50
C LEU A 883 0.34 -7.36 18.75
N ASN A 884 0.82 -7.71 17.55
CA ASN A 884 1.72 -6.86 16.77
C ASN A 884 1.92 -7.26 15.30
N ILE A 885 2.33 -6.29 14.46
CA ILE A 885 2.64 -6.39 13.03
C ILE A 885 3.94 -7.11 12.68
N TYR A 886 4.90 -7.15 13.60
CA TYR A 886 6.27 -7.59 13.32
C TYR A 886 6.60 -8.96 13.93
N ASN A 887 6.01 -10.06 13.46
CA ASN A 887 6.33 -11.45 13.82
C ASN A 887 5.63 -12.04 15.05
N TYR A 888 4.41 -11.67 15.35
CA TYR A 888 3.68 -12.28 16.43
C TYR A 888 2.61 -13.23 15.98
N GLN A 889 2.75 -14.45 16.39
CA GLN A 889 1.60 -15.33 16.46
C GLN A 889 0.81 -14.88 17.67
N GLY A 890 -0.28 -14.15 17.45
CA GLY A 890 -1.15 -13.65 18.47
C GLY A 890 -1.56 -14.75 19.43
N ASN A 891 -1.50 -14.46 20.70
CA ASN A 891 -1.77 -15.41 21.74
C ASN A 891 -2.70 -14.80 22.76
N PHE A 892 -3.30 -15.66 23.49
CA PHE A 892 -4.29 -15.33 24.47
C PHE A 892 -3.68 -14.57 25.64
N CYS A 893 -4.42 -13.62 26.18
CA CYS A 893 -3.99 -12.83 27.32
C CYS A 893 -4.47 -13.43 28.63
N GLY A 894 -3.63 -13.40 29.66
CA GLY A 894 -4.02 -13.59 31.04
C GLY A 894 -4.64 -12.30 31.61
N LYS A 895 -5.44 -12.43 32.68
CA LYS A 895 -5.99 -11.27 33.41
C LYS A 895 -4.92 -10.69 34.34
N LEU A 896 -4.76 -9.39 34.34
CA LEU A 896 -3.94 -8.64 35.30
C LEU A 896 -4.88 -7.85 36.20
N ILE A 897 -4.77 -8.06 37.50
CA ILE A 897 -5.58 -7.39 38.52
C ILE A 897 -4.73 -6.79 39.63
N GLY A 898 -5.19 -5.73 40.28
CA GLY A 898 -4.57 -5.12 41.49
C GLY A 898 -4.17 -3.67 41.27
#